data_dcf9286b691bda1b7ebc981eb2b22abb
#
_entry.id   dcf9286b691bda1b7ebc981eb2b22abb
#
_cell.length_a   1.000
_cell.length_b   1.000
_cell.length_c   1.000
_cell.angle_alpha   90.00
_cell.angle_beta   90.00
_cell.angle_gamma   90.00
#
_symmetry.space_group_name_H-M   'P 1'
#
loop_
_entity.id
_entity.type
_entity.pdbx_description
1 polymer ?
#
loop_
_entity_poly.entity_id
_entity_poly.type
_entity_poly.pdbx_seq_one_letter_code
_entity_poly.pdbx_strand_id
1 'polypeptide(L)'
;MNSIFTIGIICATAAANAAGVAFSGNDCRPETWFHIIGGNASKPGLTADLEALKEAGFGGIQFFHGQFGKAQAWDGVSEQIPCLSEKWDDLVLHAADECARLGMTFKMQNCPGWSMSGGPWIAPSNAMRKVVYARVDAADRVPCGIPVPEEYRDADSDWHDICLLAFPTPEGGVLPEPVSVSTNGSCRTYVFGEPVAVRTLELPSPGEVNRRWSYNPDVRVVFEAKTDTGWRKVCDVHYPQGCWQDRVPFSVACGEARAKEWRLSLLSSRPVSLRFARLHAEARLDNHEGLSAHVLRGQLKREYPKQPHSVYVRSSAIRVVKAGDALPSGIASRWTILRVGHVNMKKKNGPAPAEATGWECDKLDPRGIEANFAGYIGRLADGPLKGGRLHGIVVDSWECERQTWTWRMEEWFRKANGYDVKTVLPAVFGWVVDSPEKTEKTLLDWRRTLSDLITRNYYGRMAELAHGKGLSVAYETAFGDVVPGDILEYWKYCDTPMCEFWQPYGVKSGSVGHPNYKSVRPCVSAAHLYGKRRVDCESFTSMGLTWDENFRDLKEQAVRHFARGVTHLVFHTCTHNPQTDGRMPGTSFGSYIGTPFVRGQTWWRYMRSFTDWTAKCCEFLERGHAVVDALRYLGDELDHKPDELEYFPEGFKNDYLNADVLFNRLDVKDGRFVLPDGMSYSVLWVPDSVMLLPETKRRIDELSAKGGRVRFGTADGAVAGLSPQIVFRPGRGNGGKLLWYRRIDGEKDCFFVASDEDGYSGKAEFRTIHGLKTLTLELAPFETLLLEFSKNGVADLAPSAPTRDFTGTSRSREVKSRKLSDWKVSFPPGWGAPENLSVSRLAPWKDLPGISAEGRAFSGTAVYTARFELQSPPEGPVTLDLGEVRNFAKVRVNGREVVELWAAPYRCEVLEHLLSGWNVLEIEVTSTWFNRLAYDFGLPPGQRKTWTIWGRQDRQPPCLMRGAELRESGLIGPVVLSR
;
A
#
# COMPACT_ATOMS: atom_id res chain seq x y z
N MET A 1 49.75 -15.16 -2.05
CA MET A 1 49.92 -14.65 -3.43
C MET A 1 48.55 -14.28 -3.93
N ASN A 2 48.36 -12.98 -4.10
CA ASN A 2 47.11 -12.33 -4.41
C ASN A 2 46.70 -12.59 -5.87
N SER A 3 45.52 -13.04 -6.10
CA SER A 3 44.84 -12.89 -7.38
C SER A 3 43.50 -12.19 -7.15
N ILE A 4 43.57 -10.88 -7.34
CA ILE A 4 42.41 -10.02 -7.51
C ILE A 4 41.82 -10.34 -8.89
N PHE A 5 40.70 -11.06 -8.95
CA PHE A 5 39.92 -11.18 -10.17
C PHE A 5 38.99 -9.95 -10.25
N THR A 6 39.45 -8.97 -11.00
CA THR A 6 38.61 -7.91 -11.54
C THR A 6 37.68 -8.56 -12.57
N ILE A 7 36.44 -8.83 -12.22
CA ILE A 7 35.41 -9.21 -13.19
C ILE A 7 34.98 -7.92 -13.88
N GLY A 8 35.60 -7.71 -15.07
CA GLY A 8 35.08 -6.75 -16.03
C GLY A 8 33.73 -7.23 -16.54
N ILE A 9 32.66 -6.75 -15.93
CA ILE A 9 31.34 -6.80 -16.55
C ILE A 9 31.38 -5.81 -17.70
N ILE A 10 31.45 -6.33 -18.91
CA ILE A 10 31.10 -5.57 -20.09
C ILE A 10 29.60 -5.29 -19.95
N CYS A 11 29.28 -4.18 -19.29
CA CYS A 11 28.02 -3.50 -19.47
C CYS A 11 28.05 -2.98 -20.91
N ALA A 12 27.52 -3.76 -21.85
CA ALA A 12 26.94 -3.17 -23.04
C ALA A 12 25.85 -2.23 -22.51
N THR A 13 26.22 -0.98 -22.28
CA THR A 13 25.30 0.12 -22.18
C THR A 13 24.56 0.21 -23.48
N ALA A 14 23.46 -0.55 -23.61
CA ALA A 14 22.35 -0.06 -24.35
C ALA A 14 21.94 1.20 -23.61
N ALA A 15 22.56 2.32 -23.98
CA ALA A 15 21.92 3.61 -23.88
C ALA A 15 20.70 3.52 -24.81
N ALA A 16 19.67 2.80 -24.41
CA ALA A 16 18.33 3.07 -24.83
C ALA A 16 18.13 4.53 -24.41
N ASN A 17 18.21 5.43 -25.37
CA ASN A 17 17.65 6.75 -25.27
C ASN A 17 16.30 6.54 -24.60
N ALA A 18 16.20 6.88 -23.32
CA ALA A 18 14.97 7.30 -22.72
C ALA A 18 14.63 8.60 -23.46
N ALA A 19 14.09 8.46 -24.68
CA ALA A 19 13.28 9.48 -25.26
C ALA A 19 12.14 9.61 -24.25
N GLY A 20 12.30 10.54 -23.33
CA GLY A 20 11.29 10.86 -22.36
C GLY A 20 10.01 11.06 -23.12
N VAL A 21 9.02 10.22 -22.88
CA VAL A 21 7.68 10.39 -23.41
C VAL A 21 7.30 11.81 -23.01
N ALA A 22 7.16 12.70 -23.98
CA ALA A 22 6.77 14.07 -23.73
C ALA A 22 5.35 14.04 -23.19
N PHE A 23 5.19 14.23 -21.87
CA PHE A 23 3.90 14.25 -21.20
C PHE A 23 3.13 15.49 -21.67
N SER A 24 1.96 15.30 -22.22
CA SER A 24 1.01 16.37 -22.52
C SER A 24 0.32 16.80 -21.21
N GLY A 25 -0.31 17.96 -21.14
CA GLY A 25 -1.04 18.41 -19.94
C GLY A 25 -2.18 17.50 -19.48
N ASN A 26 -2.53 16.46 -20.25
CA ASN A 26 -3.45 15.39 -19.86
C ASN A 26 -2.81 14.36 -18.90
N ASP A 27 -1.48 14.24 -18.87
CA ASP A 27 -0.80 13.15 -18.17
C ASP A 27 -0.81 13.28 -16.65
N CYS A 28 -1.04 14.49 -16.11
CA CYS A 28 -1.19 14.72 -14.67
C CYS A 28 -2.62 14.48 -14.16
N ARG A 29 -3.57 14.18 -15.05
CA ARG A 29 -4.92 13.84 -14.65
C ARG A 29 -4.95 12.48 -13.99
N PRO A 30 -5.75 12.29 -12.92
CA PRO A 30 -5.82 11.01 -12.25
C PRO A 30 -6.30 9.91 -13.21
N GLU A 31 -5.78 8.72 -13.02
CA GLU A 31 -6.32 7.49 -13.60
C GLU A 31 -7.26 6.80 -12.59
N THR A 32 -7.97 5.78 -13.01
CA THR A 32 -8.73 4.92 -12.10
C THR A 32 -8.53 3.45 -12.43
N TRP A 33 -8.51 2.63 -11.41
CA TRP A 33 -8.71 1.20 -11.59
C TRP A 33 -10.13 0.96 -12.07
N PHE A 34 -10.23 0.19 -13.15
CA PHE A 34 -11.50 -0.07 -13.82
C PHE A 34 -11.78 -1.58 -13.80
N HIS A 35 -12.72 -2.00 -12.97
CA HIS A 35 -12.98 -3.40 -12.70
C HIS A 35 -14.19 -3.94 -13.44
N ILE A 36 -13.98 -5.02 -14.20
CA ILE A 36 -15.05 -5.93 -14.64
C ILE A 36 -15.15 -7.05 -13.61
N ILE A 37 -16.34 -7.30 -13.08
CA ILE A 37 -16.56 -8.32 -12.06
C ILE A 37 -17.39 -9.46 -12.65
N GLY A 38 -16.78 -10.65 -12.70
CA GLY A 38 -17.44 -11.91 -13.09
C GLY A 38 -18.09 -11.89 -14.46
N GLY A 39 -17.55 -11.12 -15.40
CA GLY A 39 -18.09 -11.01 -16.75
C GLY A 39 -19.44 -10.29 -16.86
N ASN A 40 -19.88 -9.58 -15.80
CA ASN A 40 -21.05 -8.69 -15.83
C ASN A 40 -20.71 -7.41 -16.59
N ALA A 41 -20.75 -7.48 -17.92
CA ALA A 41 -20.31 -6.38 -18.77
C ALA A 41 -21.21 -6.18 -20.00
N SER A 42 -21.23 -4.95 -20.50
CA SER A 42 -21.86 -4.61 -21.78
C SER A 42 -21.11 -3.48 -22.48
N LYS A 43 -21.02 -3.51 -23.81
CA LYS A 43 -20.41 -2.42 -24.58
C LYS A 43 -21.10 -1.07 -24.36
N PRO A 44 -22.46 -0.95 -24.36
CA PRO A 44 -23.11 0.32 -24.05
C PRO A 44 -22.76 0.85 -22.65
N GLY A 45 -22.69 -0.04 -21.66
CA GLY A 45 -22.28 0.31 -20.31
C GLY A 45 -20.82 0.79 -20.24
N LEU A 46 -19.89 0.14 -20.97
CA LEU A 46 -18.50 0.58 -21.08
C LEU A 46 -18.38 1.97 -21.68
N THR A 47 -19.04 2.22 -22.82
CA THR A 47 -19.09 3.54 -23.43
C THR A 47 -19.60 4.59 -22.44
N ALA A 48 -20.73 4.33 -21.75
CA ALA A 48 -21.29 5.25 -20.77
C ALA A 48 -20.38 5.53 -19.57
N ASP A 49 -19.69 4.50 -19.05
CA ASP A 49 -18.74 4.68 -17.94
C ASP A 49 -17.51 5.50 -18.38
N LEU A 50 -16.94 5.20 -19.56
CA LEU A 50 -15.76 5.89 -20.07
C LEU A 50 -16.04 7.34 -20.46
N GLU A 51 -17.22 7.63 -21.05
CA GLU A 51 -17.66 9.01 -21.31
C GLU A 51 -17.83 9.78 -20.00
N ALA A 52 -18.47 9.18 -18.99
CA ALA A 52 -18.62 9.80 -17.68
C ALA A 52 -17.26 10.04 -16.98
N LEU A 53 -16.31 9.11 -17.07
CA LEU A 53 -14.95 9.30 -16.55
C LEU A 53 -14.22 10.44 -17.28
N LYS A 54 -14.33 10.52 -18.60
CA LYS A 54 -13.74 11.61 -19.38
C LYS A 54 -14.33 12.97 -19.03
N GLU A 55 -15.64 13.07 -18.92
CA GLU A 55 -16.32 14.28 -18.47
C GLU A 55 -15.89 14.68 -17.07
N ALA A 56 -15.78 13.71 -16.17
CA ALA A 56 -15.26 13.87 -14.82
C ALA A 56 -13.76 14.21 -14.74
N GLY A 57 -13.03 14.24 -15.85
CA GLY A 57 -11.64 14.69 -15.93
C GLY A 57 -10.59 13.64 -15.68
N PHE A 58 -10.89 12.35 -15.77
CA PHE A 58 -9.89 11.30 -15.72
C PHE A 58 -9.04 11.25 -17.00
N GLY A 59 -7.75 10.95 -16.83
CA GLY A 59 -6.78 10.82 -17.92
C GLY A 59 -6.72 9.44 -18.55
N GLY A 60 -7.16 8.42 -17.84
CA GLY A 60 -7.10 7.04 -18.28
C GLY A 60 -7.69 6.04 -17.32
N ILE A 61 -7.66 4.76 -17.73
CA ILE A 61 -8.07 3.64 -16.90
C ILE A 61 -6.98 2.57 -16.84
N GLN A 62 -6.98 1.83 -15.73
CA GLN A 62 -6.24 0.59 -15.54
C GLN A 62 -7.25 -0.54 -15.44
N PHE A 63 -7.33 -1.36 -16.49
CA PHE A 63 -8.38 -2.35 -16.67
C PHE A 63 -8.07 -3.66 -15.95
N PHE A 64 -9.03 -4.12 -15.15
CA PHE A 64 -8.95 -5.36 -14.38
C PHE A 64 -10.17 -6.24 -14.65
N HIS A 65 -9.98 -7.55 -14.68
CA HIS A 65 -11.07 -8.52 -14.66
C HIS A 65 -10.93 -9.43 -13.44
N GLY A 66 -11.79 -9.24 -12.46
CA GLY A 66 -11.81 -9.99 -11.20
C GLY A 66 -13.11 -10.77 -10.99
N GLN A 67 -13.09 -11.68 -10.01
CA GLN A 67 -14.26 -12.45 -9.61
C GLN A 67 -14.28 -12.61 -8.09
N PHE A 68 -15.36 -12.10 -7.45
CA PHE A 68 -15.60 -12.33 -6.02
C PHE A 68 -16.66 -13.40 -5.81
N GLY A 69 -16.31 -14.44 -5.07
CA GLY A 69 -17.24 -15.52 -4.75
C GLY A 69 -17.76 -16.26 -6.00
N LYS A 70 -19.01 -16.71 -5.95
CA LYS A 70 -19.64 -17.38 -7.09
C LYS A 70 -19.99 -16.38 -8.19
N ALA A 71 -19.70 -16.73 -9.44
CA ALA A 71 -20.15 -15.97 -10.58
C ALA A 71 -21.69 -15.92 -10.60
N GLN A 72 -22.25 -14.72 -10.61
CA GLN A 72 -23.68 -14.48 -10.71
C GLN A 72 -23.93 -13.36 -11.69
N ALA A 73 -24.89 -13.56 -12.59
CA ALA A 73 -25.38 -12.49 -13.44
C ALA A 73 -26.11 -11.44 -12.57
N TRP A 74 -25.76 -10.18 -12.76
CA TRP A 74 -26.44 -9.06 -12.12
C TRP A 74 -27.80 -8.81 -12.77
N ASP A 75 -28.69 -8.12 -12.07
CA ASP A 75 -29.96 -7.74 -12.62
C ASP A 75 -29.81 -6.98 -13.95
N GLY A 76 -30.51 -7.48 -14.99
CA GLY A 76 -30.46 -6.91 -16.33
C GLY A 76 -29.25 -7.35 -17.18
N VAL A 77 -28.37 -8.19 -16.66
CA VAL A 77 -27.32 -8.86 -17.43
C VAL A 77 -27.86 -10.21 -17.87
N SER A 78 -28.13 -10.36 -19.17
CA SER A 78 -28.69 -11.59 -19.74
C SER A 78 -27.66 -12.71 -19.87
N GLU A 79 -26.39 -12.37 -20.08
CA GLU A 79 -25.27 -13.30 -20.25
C GLU A 79 -23.99 -12.68 -19.67
N GLN A 80 -23.31 -13.42 -18.83
CA GLN A 80 -21.95 -13.05 -18.39
C GLN A 80 -20.96 -13.38 -19.50
N ILE A 81 -20.01 -12.49 -19.74
CA ILE A 81 -18.95 -12.66 -20.75
C ILE A 81 -17.78 -13.39 -20.09
N PRO A 82 -17.49 -14.66 -20.46
CA PRO A 82 -16.37 -15.38 -19.87
C PRO A 82 -15.04 -14.74 -20.20
N CYS A 83 -14.18 -14.59 -19.20
CA CYS A 83 -12.83 -14.08 -19.40
C CYS A 83 -12.07 -14.96 -20.41
N LEU A 84 -11.20 -14.36 -21.23
CA LEU A 84 -10.39 -15.00 -22.26
C LEU A 84 -11.19 -15.58 -23.46
N SER A 85 -12.50 -15.37 -23.53
CA SER A 85 -13.30 -15.74 -24.69
C SER A 85 -13.18 -14.71 -25.83
N GLU A 86 -13.60 -15.06 -27.04
CA GLU A 86 -13.66 -14.13 -28.17
C GLU A 86 -14.56 -12.91 -27.87
N LYS A 87 -15.68 -13.13 -27.17
CA LYS A 87 -16.57 -12.04 -26.71
C LYS A 87 -15.85 -11.12 -25.73
N TRP A 88 -14.98 -11.66 -24.87
CA TRP A 88 -14.17 -10.88 -23.95
C TRP A 88 -13.08 -10.09 -24.69
N ASP A 89 -12.41 -10.68 -25.66
CA ASP A 89 -11.42 -9.97 -26.49
C ASP A 89 -12.08 -8.80 -27.22
N ASP A 90 -13.30 -8.97 -27.76
CA ASP A 90 -14.08 -7.94 -28.40
C ASP A 90 -14.55 -6.85 -27.40
N LEU A 91 -14.82 -7.22 -26.14
CA LEU A 91 -15.14 -6.26 -25.08
C LEU A 91 -13.93 -5.41 -24.69
N VAL A 92 -12.77 -6.04 -24.52
CA VAL A 92 -11.50 -5.35 -24.20
C VAL A 92 -11.08 -4.42 -25.33
N LEU A 93 -11.20 -4.87 -26.57
CA LEU A 93 -10.96 -4.03 -27.75
C LEU A 93 -11.90 -2.82 -27.76
N HIS A 94 -13.19 -3.02 -27.50
CA HIS A 94 -14.16 -1.91 -27.42
C HIS A 94 -13.77 -0.90 -26.35
N ALA A 95 -13.36 -1.34 -25.14
CA ALA A 95 -12.91 -0.45 -24.08
C ALA A 95 -11.66 0.36 -24.49
N ALA A 96 -10.71 -0.28 -25.16
CA ALA A 96 -9.50 0.37 -25.63
C ALA A 96 -9.79 1.40 -26.77
N ASP A 97 -10.68 1.04 -27.71
CA ASP A 97 -11.09 1.93 -28.80
C ASP A 97 -11.87 3.13 -28.25
N GLU A 98 -12.74 2.95 -27.25
CA GLU A 98 -13.43 4.05 -26.57
C GLU A 98 -12.46 4.95 -25.79
N CYS A 99 -11.46 4.40 -25.10
CA CYS A 99 -10.40 5.20 -24.49
C CYS A 99 -9.66 6.03 -25.54
N ALA A 100 -9.30 5.43 -26.68
CA ALA A 100 -8.65 6.14 -27.78
C ALA A 100 -9.55 7.25 -28.35
N ARG A 101 -10.84 6.98 -28.57
CA ARG A 101 -11.83 7.96 -29.04
C ARG A 101 -11.92 9.17 -28.10
N LEU A 102 -11.84 8.92 -26.80
CA LEU A 102 -11.95 9.94 -25.75
C LEU A 102 -10.61 10.60 -25.40
N GLY A 103 -9.48 10.16 -26.01
CA GLY A 103 -8.15 10.65 -25.68
C GLY A 103 -7.76 10.32 -24.24
N MET A 104 -8.03 9.08 -23.80
CA MET A 104 -7.69 8.52 -22.50
C MET A 104 -6.65 7.42 -22.68
N THR A 105 -5.80 7.19 -21.66
CA THR A 105 -4.91 6.05 -21.65
C THR A 105 -5.65 4.77 -21.29
N PHE A 106 -5.24 3.65 -21.88
CA PHE A 106 -5.74 2.31 -21.58
C PHE A 106 -4.57 1.44 -21.13
N LYS A 107 -4.53 1.06 -19.87
CA LYS A 107 -3.55 0.14 -19.28
C LYS A 107 -4.26 -1.10 -18.76
N MET A 108 -3.55 -2.19 -18.57
CA MET A 108 -4.12 -3.43 -18.06
C MET A 108 -3.28 -4.03 -16.93
N GLN A 109 -3.94 -4.73 -16.02
CA GLN A 109 -3.29 -5.64 -15.08
C GLN A 109 -2.60 -6.77 -15.85
N ASN A 110 -1.46 -7.24 -15.36
CA ASN A 110 -0.62 -8.22 -16.06
C ASN A 110 -1.15 -9.67 -16.01
N CYS A 111 -2.23 -9.93 -15.29
CA CYS A 111 -2.98 -11.19 -15.28
C CYS A 111 -4.45 -10.94 -14.87
N PRO A 112 -5.36 -11.90 -15.10
CA PRO A 112 -6.71 -11.84 -14.52
C PRO A 112 -6.67 -11.91 -13.00
N GLY A 113 -7.54 -11.15 -12.33
CA GLY A 113 -7.47 -10.89 -10.90
C GLY A 113 -6.50 -9.75 -10.62
N TRP A 114 -5.91 -9.73 -9.43
CA TRP A 114 -4.89 -8.75 -9.04
C TRP A 114 -3.68 -9.37 -8.34
N SER A 115 -3.74 -10.62 -7.84
CA SER A 115 -2.53 -11.25 -7.32
C SER A 115 -1.60 -11.60 -8.46
N MET A 116 -0.52 -11.05 -8.47
CA MET A 116 0.73 -11.00 -9.22
C MET A 116 0.69 -11.45 -10.69
N SER A 117 1.01 -12.72 -11.01
CA SER A 117 1.22 -13.16 -12.39
C SER A 117 0.98 -14.65 -12.52
N GLY A 118 -0.19 -15.00 -12.99
CA GLY A 118 -0.60 -16.38 -13.16
C GLY A 118 -1.75 -16.53 -14.13
N GLY A 119 -2.12 -17.77 -14.40
CA GLY A 119 -3.22 -18.09 -15.28
C GLY A 119 -3.15 -19.52 -15.82
N PRO A 120 -4.16 -19.95 -16.62
CA PRO A 120 -4.27 -21.31 -17.12
C PRO A 120 -3.13 -21.70 -18.12
N TRP A 121 -2.38 -20.73 -18.61
CA TRP A 121 -1.18 -20.94 -19.45
C TRP A 121 0.08 -21.33 -18.69
N ILE A 122 0.07 -21.31 -17.36
CA ILE A 122 1.22 -21.69 -16.55
C ILE A 122 1.21 -23.21 -16.30
N ALA A 123 2.14 -23.91 -16.94
CA ALA A 123 2.37 -25.31 -16.69
C ALA A 123 2.99 -25.52 -15.28
N PRO A 124 2.82 -26.69 -14.63
CA PRO A 124 3.43 -26.99 -13.33
C PRO A 124 4.95 -26.73 -13.30
N SER A 125 5.66 -26.98 -14.39
CA SER A 125 7.11 -26.73 -14.51
C SER A 125 7.48 -25.23 -14.49
N ASN A 126 6.56 -24.34 -14.78
CA ASN A 126 6.75 -22.88 -14.76
C ASN A 126 6.03 -22.20 -13.58
N ALA A 127 5.48 -23.01 -12.66
CA ALA A 127 4.80 -22.51 -11.46
C ALA A 127 5.76 -22.23 -10.30
N MET A 128 5.32 -21.42 -9.33
CA MET A 128 6.07 -21.15 -8.10
C MET A 128 6.43 -22.44 -7.36
N ARG A 129 7.66 -22.55 -6.90
CA ARG A 129 8.17 -23.76 -6.24
C ARG A 129 8.72 -23.44 -4.85
N LYS A 130 8.61 -24.41 -3.94
CA LYS A 130 9.25 -24.37 -2.61
C LYS A 130 10.12 -25.60 -2.40
N VAL A 131 11.22 -25.43 -1.66
CA VAL A 131 12.07 -26.55 -1.22
C VAL A 131 11.43 -27.23 -0.01
N VAL A 132 11.46 -28.56 0.00
CA VAL A 132 10.85 -29.43 1.02
C VAL A 132 11.71 -30.64 1.27
N TYR A 133 11.44 -31.37 2.36
CA TYR A 133 12.19 -32.59 2.67
C TYR A 133 11.34 -33.66 3.33
N ALA A 134 11.79 -34.92 3.20
CA ALA A 134 11.41 -36.03 4.06
C ALA A 134 12.58 -36.40 4.95
N ARG A 135 12.33 -36.67 6.23
CA ARG A 135 13.36 -37.04 7.21
C ARG A 135 13.23 -38.51 7.62
N VAL A 136 14.37 -39.19 7.69
CA VAL A 136 14.52 -40.47 8.39
C VAL A 136 15.81 -40.44 9.19
N ASP A 137 15.90 -41.23 10.24
CA ASP A 137 17.14 -41.38 11.01
C ASP A 137 17.67 -42.81 10.82
N ALA A 138 18.98 -42.93 10.67
CA ALA A 138 19.69 -44.20 10.46
C ALA A 138 20.97 -44.30 11.30
N ALA A 139 21.45 -45.51 11.51
CA ALA A 139 22.66 -45.72 12.30
C ALA A 139 23.93 -45.91 11.42
N ASP A 140 23.85 -46.77 10.40
CA ASP A 140 25.02 -47.27 9.68
C ASP A 140 24.92 -47.16 8.16
N ARG A 141 23.71 -47.00 7.62
CA ARG A 141 23.46 -46.98 6.16
C ARG A 141 22.31 -46.07 5.78
N VAL A 142 22.43 -45.39 4.65
CA VAL A 142 21.33 -44.59 4.03
C VAL A 142 20.24 -45.55 3.55
N PRO A 143 18.97 -45.38 3.96
CA PRO A 143 17.88 -46.24 3.48
C PRO A 143 17.73 -46.18 1.95
N CYS A 144 17.44 -47.35 1.35
CA CYS A 144 17.24 -47.46 -0.11
C CYS A 144 15.96 -46.81 -0.64
N GLY A 145 15.01 -46.52 0.23
CA GLY A 145 13.74 -45.88 -0.15
C GLY A 145 13.28 -44.97 0.99
N ILE A 146 13.41 -43.66 0.80
CA ILE A 146 12.76 -42.65 1.66
C ILE A 146 11.56 -42.16 0.88
N PRO A 147 10.30 -42.39 1.34
CA PRO A 147 9.11 -41.98 0.59
C PRO A 147 8.99 -40.45 0.49
N VAL A 148 8.40 -40.00 -0.59
CA VAL A 148 7.91 -38.60 -0.68
C VAL A 148 6.86 -38.39 0.41
N PRO A 149 6.87 -37.26 1.15
CA PRO A 149 5.83 -36.97 2.12
C PRO A 149 4.43 -37.05 1.50
N GLU A 150 3.46 -37.53 2.28
CA GLU A 150 2.11 -37.84 1.78
C GLU A 150 1.44 -36.61 1.15
N GLU A 151 1.63 -35.45 1.75
CA GLU A 151 1.09 -34.17 1.30
C GLU A 151 1.61 -33.70 -0.08
N TYR A 152 2.68 -34.34 -0.59
CA TYR A 152 3.32 -33.99 -1.88
C TYR A 152 3.26 -35.11 -2.92
N ARG A 153 2.37 -36.13 -2.74
CA ARG A 153 2.28 -37.26 -3.65
C ARG A 153 1.27 -37.09 -4.79
N ASP A 154 0.43 -36.04 -4.71
CA ASP A 154 -0.51 -35.73 -5.78
C ASP A 154 0.20 -35.16 -7.01
N ALA A 155 -0.47 -35.25 -8.17
CA ALA A 155 0.10 -34.79 -9.44
C ALA A 155 0.39 -33.27 -9.47
N ASP A 156 -0.41 -32.47 -8.76
CA ASP A 156 -0.24 -31.01 -8.72
C ASP A 156 0.99 -30.58 -7.91
N SER A 157 1.45 -31.42 -6.99
CA SER A 157 2.69 -31.19 -6.22
C SER A 157 3.92 -31.23 -7.09
N ASP A 158 3.92 -32.00 -8.18
CA ASP A 158 5.04 -32.07 -9.13
C ASP A 158 6.39 -32.17 -8.44
N TRP A 159 6.58 -33.24 -7.62
CA TRP A 159 7.80 -33.45 -6.84
C TRP A 159 9.01 -33.74 -7.73
N HIS A 160 10.11 -33.05 -7.47
CA HIS A 160 11.42 -33.32 -8.06
C HIS A 160 12.52 -33.41 -6.97
N ASP A 161 13.32 -34.50 -7.04
CA ASP A 161 14.43 -34.68 -6.11
C ASP A 161 15.58 -33.72 -6.40
N ILE A 162 16.16 -33.15 -5.33
CA ILE A 162 17.39 -32.34 -5.37
C ILE A 162 18.58 -33.21 -4.94
N CYS A 163 18.53 -33.81 -3.76
CA CYS A 163 19.60 -34.66 -3.22
C CYS A 163 19.14 -35.45 -1.99
N LEU A 164 19.99 -36.41 -1.57
CA LEU A 164 19.96 -36.96 -0.21
C LEU A 164 21.08 -36.27 0.57
N LEU A 165 20.75 -35.78 1.78
CA LEU A 165 21.70 -35.21 2.73
C LEU A 165 21.76 -36.09 3.98
N ALA A 166 22.94 -36.24 4.52
CA ALA A 166 23.17 -36.92 5.79
C ALA A 166 24.05 -36.09 6.70
N PHE A 167 23.69 -35.99 7.97
CA PHE A 167 24.54 -35.40 9.02
C PHE A 167 24.29 -36.07 10.35
N PRO A 168 25.29 -36.07 11.27
CA PRO A 168 25.12 -36.59 12.64
C PRO A 168 23.91 -35.95 13.30
N THR A 169 22.98 -36.74 13.84
CA THR A 169 21.82 -36.23 14.55
C THR A 169 22.26 -35.42 15.75
N PRO A 170 21.91 -34.14 15.87
CA PRO A 170 22.25 -33.32 17.04
C PRO A 170 21.71 -33.91 18.34
N GLU A 171 22.38 -33.64 19.45
CA GLU A 171 21.89 -34.06 20.77
C GLU A 171 20.54 -33.40 21.10
N GLY A 172 19.66 -34.14 21.74
CA GLY A 172 18.37 -33.67 22.21
C GLY A 172 17.20 -34.59 21.81
N GLY A 173 17.27 -35.17 20.62
CA GLY A 173 16.25 -36.11 20.16
C GLY A 173 14.84 -35.52 20.07
N VAL A 174 13.83 -36.39 20.14
CA VAL A 174 12.42 -36.00 20.23
C VAL A 174 12.03 -35.96 21.72
N LEU A 175 11.32 -34.88 22.12
CA LEU A 175 10.76 -34.83 23.47
C LEU A 175 9.73 -35.94 23.68
N PRO A 176 9.69 -36.56 24.86
CA PRO A 176 8.59 -37.42 25.22
C PRO A 176 7.29 -36.61 25.32
N GLU A 177 6.16 -37.30 25.17
CA GLU A 177 4.89 -36.67 25.44
C GLU A 177 4.79 -36.21 26.88
N PRO A 178 4.25 -35.02 27.16
CA PRO A 178 4.04 -34.58 28.54
C PRO A 178 2.98 -35.46 29.23
N VAL A 179 3.23 -35.81 30.49
CA VAL A 179 2.28 -36.56 31.32
C VAL A 179 0.96 -35.78 31.51
N SER A 180 1.06 -34.47 31.61
CA SER A 180 -0.11 -33.59 31.62
C SER A 180 0.15 -32.24 31.00
N VAL A 181 -0.92 -31.66 30.41
CA VAL A 181 -0.93 -30.30 29.93
C VAL A 181 -2.15 -29.60 30.50
N SER A 182 -1.95 -28.53 31.23
CA SER A 182 -3.06 -27.70 31.75
C SER A 182 -3.03 -26.32 31.14
N THR A 183 -4.22 -25.76 30.89
CA THR A 183 -4.38 -24.42 30.29
C THR A 183 -5.27 -23.56 31.18
N ASN A 184 -4.79 -22.39 31.54
CA ASN A 184 -5.55 -21.36 32.26
C ASN A 184 -5.42 -20.01 31.53
N GLY A 185 -6.46 -19.66 30.75
CA GLY A 185 -6.43 -18.48 29.89
C GLY A 185 -5.34 -18.53 28.84
N SER A 186 -4.41 -17.58 28.84
CA SER A 186 -3.23 -17.50 27.97
C SER A 186 -1.98 -18.19 28.54
N CYS A 187 -2.13 -18.93 29.65
CA CYS A 187 -1.04 -19.66 30.30
C CYS A 187 -1.22 -21.17 30.10
N ARG A 188 -0.17 -21.87 29.71
CA ARG A 188 -0.15 -23.33 29.54
C ARG A 188 1.03 -23.94 30.29
N THR A 189 0.75 -24.94 31.13
CA THR A 189 1.74 -25.65 31.90
C THR A 189 1.89 -27.09 31.39
N TYR A 190 3.12 -27.54 31.19
CA TYR A 190 3.47 -28.88 30.73
C TYR A 190 4.21 -29.60 31.84
N VAL A 191 3.84 -30.85 32.11
CA VAL A 191 4.51 -31.71 33.08
C VAL A 191 5.02 -32.99 32.39
N PHE A 192 6.31 -33.28 32.53
CA PHE A 192 6.96 -34.46 31.96
C PHE A 192 7.27 -35.48 33.05
N GLY A 193 7.35 -36.75 32.68
CA GLY A 193 7.71 -37.81 33.61
C GLY A 193 9.15 -37.70 34.16
N GLU A 194 10.06 -37.23 33.29
CA GLU A 194 11.46 -36.97 33.61
C GLU A 194 11.86 -35.55 33.22
N PRO A 195 12.99 -35.00 33.78
CA PRO A 195 13.47 -33.69 33.34
C PRO A 195 13.84 -33.70 31.84
N VAL A 196 13.29 -32.80 31.06
CA VAL A 196 13.57 -32.60 29.62
C VAL A 196 14.24 -31.28 29.38
N ALA A 197 14.99 -31.17 28.27
CA ALA A 197 15.52 -29.88 27.80
C ALA A 197 14.67 -29.38 26.62
N VAL A 198 13.95 -28.26 26.79
CA VAL A 198 13.22 -27.59 25.74
C VAL A 198 14.11 -26.48 25.19
N ARG A 199 14.45 -26.53 23.88
CA ARG A 199 15.34 -25.57 23.22
C ARG A 199 14.64 -24.67 22.27
N THR A 200 13.46 -25.06 21.76
CA THR A 200 12.67 -24.25 20.87
C THR A 200 11.19 -24.36 21.19
N LEU A 201 10.50 -23.25 21.15
CA LEU A 201 9.04 -23.15 21.10
C LEU A 201 8.62 -22.97 19.64
N GLU A 202 7.56 -23.64 19.23
CA GLU A 202 6.85 -23.38 17.99
C GLU A 202 5.43 -22.93 18.32
N LEU A 203 5.08 -21.72 17.90
CA LEU A 203 3.86 -21.01 18.25
C LEU A 203 3.06 -20.68 16.98
N PRO A 204 1.76 -20.35 17.09
CA PRO A 204 0.98 -19.82 15.97
C PRO A 204 1.65 -18.60 15.37
N SER A 205 1.40 -18.36 14.08
CA SER A 205 1.94 -17.18 13.39
C SER A 205 1.45 -15.87 14.00
N PRO A 206 2.18 -14.74 13.83
CA PRO A 206 1.69 -13.43 14.21
C PRO A 206 0.29 -13.11 13.65
N GLY A 207 0.02 -13.50 12.41
CA GLY A 207 -1.28 -13.31 11.75
C GLY A 207 -2.43 -14.14 12.36
N GLU A 208 -2.12 -15.28 12.99
CA GLU A 208 -3.12 -16.11 13.69
C GLU A 208 -3.37 -15.67 15.14
N VAL A 209 -2.34 -15.18 15.81
CA VAL A 209 -2.43 -14.69 17.20
C VAL A 209 -3.23 -13.40 17.25
N ASN A 210 -3.05 -12.56 16.26
CA ASN A 210 -3.76 -11.30 16.13
C ASN A 210 -4.95 -11.45 15.16
N ARG A 211 -6.14 -11.68 15.66
CA ARG A 211 -7.37 -11.83 14.86
C ARG A 211 -7.80 -10.59 14.09
N ARG A 212 -7.06 -9.49 14.19
CA ARG A 212 -7.27 -8.26 13.42
C ARG A 212 -6.07 -8.03 12.53
N TRP A 213 -6.24 -7.37 11.42
CA TRP A 213 -5.27 -6.95 10.41
C TRP A 213 -4.08 -6.12 10.96
N SER A 214 -3.73 -6.28 12.23
CA SER A 214 -2.61 -5.61 12.87
C SER A 214 -1.34 -6.42 12.62
N TYR A 215 -0.42 -5.82 11.93
CA TYR A 215 0.88 -6.39 11.55
C TYR A 215 1.84 -6.48 12.74
N ASN A 216 1.55 -5.80 13.83
CA ASN A 216 2.37 -5.75 15.04
C ASN A 216 1.55 -6.22 16.24
N PRO A 217 1.57 -7.52 16.56
CA PRO A 217 0.85 -8.03 17.71
C PRO A 217 1.52 -7.56 19.01
N ASP A 218 0.78 -6.84 19.86
CA ASP A 218 1.18 -6.55 21.23
C ASP A 218 1.05 -7.84 22.07
N VAL A 219 1.95 -8.81 21.81
CA VAL A 219 1.97 -10.09 22.51
C VAL A 219 3.40 -10.42 22.91
N ARG A 220 3.61 -10.59 24.21
CA ARG A 220 4.88 -11.00 24.80
C ARG A 220 4.81 -12.48 25.17
N VAL A 221 5.79 -13.24 24.74
CA VAL A 221 5.97 -14.67 25.04
C VAL A 221 6.92 -14.79 26.23
N VAL A 222 6.44 -15.38 27.31
CA VAL A 222 7.27 -15.73 28.48
C VAL A 222 7.24 -17.24 28.66
N PHE A 223 8.41 -17.87 28.61
CA PHE A 223 8.56 -19.31 28.84
C PHE A 223 9.51 -19.58 29.99
N GLU A 224 9.11 -20.45 30.90
CA GLU A 224 9.77 -20.67 32.18
C GLU A 224 9.94 -22.15 32.46
N ALA A 225 11.09 -22.51 33.04
CA ALA A 225 11.39 -23.82 33.59
C ALA A 225 11.22 -23.83 35.12
N LYS A 226 10.63 -24.87 35.68
CA LYS A 226 10.53 -25.08 37.15
C LYS A 226 11.86 -25.50 37.69
N THR A 227 12.38 -24.77 38.65
CA THR A 227 13.61 -25.12 39.45
C THR A 227 13.26 -25.32 40.92
N ASP A 228 14.21 -25.74 41.72
CA ASP A 228 14.03 -25.89 43.16
C ASP A 228 13.72 -24.55 43.87
N THR A 229 14.16 -23.43 43.28
CA THR A 229 13.94 -22.06 43.80
C THR A 229 12.73 -21.35 43.21
N GLY A 230 11.98 -21.99 42.30
CA GLY A 230 10.82 -21.43 41.65
C GLY A 230 10.87 -21.44 40.12
N TRP A 231 10.16 -20.54 39.47
CA TRP A 231 10.11 -20.43 38.00
C TRP A 231 11.27 -19.58 37.47
N ARG A 232 12.09 -20.14 36.56
CA ARG A 232 13.19 -19.46 35.90
C ARG A 232 12.82 -19.19 34.44
N LYS A 233 12.86 -17.94 34.03
CA LYS A 233 12.64 -17.57 32.63
C LYS A 233 13.75 -18.13 31.74
N VAL A 234 13.37 -18.76 30.63
CA VAL A 234 14.26 -19.27 29.58
C VAL A 234 14.01 -18.58 28.24
N CYS A 235 12.86 -17.90 28.11
CA CYS A 235 12.53 -17.05 26.98
C CYS A 235 11.64 -15.90 27.45
N ASP A 236 11.89 -14.73 26.90
CA ASP A 236 11.09 -13.52 27.15
C ASP A 236 11.21 -12.61 25.91
N VAL A 237 10.24 -12.66 25.01
CA VAL A 237 10.29 -11.96 23.71
C VAL A 237 8.92 -11.45 23.32
N HIS A 238 8.88 -10.42 22.48
CA HIS A 238 7.67 -10.00 21.78
C HIS A 238 7.52 -10.77 20.47
N TYR A 239 6.27 -10.99 20.04
CA TYR A 239 6.02 -11.47 18.69
C TYR A 239 6.60 -10.49 17.68
N PRO A 240 7.22 -11.00 16.61
CA PRO A 240 7.69 -10.14 15.53
C PRO A 240 6.53 -9.55 14.75
N GLN A 241 6.81 -8.46 14.05
CA GLN A 241 5.91 -7.93 13.05
C GLN A 241 5.78 -8.94 11.90
N GLY A 242 4.55 -9.29 11.54
CA GLY A 242 4.24 -10.20 10.43
C GLY A 242 3.40 -9.51 9.37
N CYS A 243 2.93 -10.25 8.37
CA CYS A 243 1.97 -9.79 7.37
C CYS A 243 0.64 -10.53 7.51
N TRP A 244 -0.41 -10.02 6.86
CA TRP A 244 -1.74 -10.63 6.93
C TRP A 244 -1.85 -12.03 6.31
N GLN A 245 -0.94 -12.36 5.39
CA GLN A 245 -0.83 -13.68 4.76
C GLN A 245 -0.02 -14.67 5.59
N ASP A 246 0.61 -14.21 6.68
CA ASP A 246 1.44 -15.04 7.53
C ASP A 246 0.61 -16.14 8.23
N ARG A 247 0.81 -17.37 7.81
CA ARG A 247 0.21 -18.60 8.36
C ARG A 247 1.26 -19.61 8.78
N VAL A 248 2.53 -19.25 8.67
CA VAL A 248 3.65 -20.13 9.03
C VAL A 248 3.89 -20.07 10.53
N PRO A 249 4.05 -21.19 11.24
CA PRO A 249 4.40 -21.18 12.67
C PRO A 249 5.58 -20.27 12.98
N PHE A 250 5.67 -19.81 14.22
CA PHE A 250 6.72 -18.94 14.70
C PHE A 250 7.61 -19.67 15.70
N SER A 251 8.88 -19.86 15.36
CA SER A 251 9.88 -20.48 16.23
C SER A 251 10.59 -19.47 17.12
N VAL A 252 10.80 -19.85 18.38
CA VAL A 252 11.48 -19.04 19.40
C VAL A 252 12.52 -19.89 20.08
N ALA A 253 13.78 -19.46 20.05
CA ALA A 253 14.87 -20.09 20.74
C ALA A 253 14.77 -19.92 22.27
N CYS A 254 15.03 -20.97 23.02
CA CYS A 254 15.00 -20.97 24.49
C CYS A 254 16.38 -21.06 25.08
N GLY A 255 16.62 -20.46 26.23
CA GLY A 255 17.84 -20.62 27.02
C GLY A 255 17.97 -22.04 27.58
N GLU A 256 19.23 -22.47 27.84
CA GLU A 256 19.53 -23.80 28.39
C GLU A 256 18.81 -24.00 29.73
N ALA A 257 17.99 -25.03 29.82
CA ALA A 257 17.34 -25.50 31.03
C ALA A 257 16.94 -26.95 30.88
N ARG A 258 16.88 -27.68 32.01
CA ARG A 258 16.35 -29.02 32.12
C ARG A 258 15.38 -29.10 33.30
N ALA A 259 14.08 -29.37 33.02
CA ALA A 259 13.04 -29.37 34.02
C ALA A 259 11.95 -30.42 33.74
N LYS A 260 11.22 -30.83 34.77
CA LYS A 260 10.00 -31.65 34.65
C LYS A 260 8.76 -30.79 34.32
N GLU A 261 8.74 -29.56 34.82
CA GLU A 261 7.60 -28.64 34.60
C GLU A 261 8.02 -27.39 33.83
N TRP A 262 7.20 -27.03 32.87
CA TRP A 262 7.40 -25.86 31.99
C TRP A 262 6.14 -25.03 31.90
N ARG A 263 6.27 -23.71 31.91
CA ARG A 263 5.15 -22.78 31.81
C ARG A 263 5.35 -21.80 30.68
N LEU A 264 4.37 -21.78 29.77
CA LEU A 264 4.25 -20.79 28.69
C LEU A 264 3.15 -19.78 29.04
N SER A 265 3.46 -18.51 28.96
CA SER A 265 2.49 -17.41 29.13
C SER A 265 2.54 -16.47 27.96
N LEU A 266 1.37 -16.14 27.38
CA LEU A 266 1.22 -15.05 26.41
C LEU A 266 0.63 -13.86 27.14
N LEU A 267 1.42 -12.78 27.22
CA LEU A 267 1.01 -11.53 27.87
C LEU A 267 0.61 -10.51 26.80
N SER A 268 -0.59 -9.95 26.91
CA SER A 268 -1.11 -8.97 25.98
C SER A 268 -2.13 -8.08 26.66
N SER A 269 -2.29 -6.84 26.18
CA SER A 269 -3.36 -5.93 26.59
C SER A 269 -4.77 -6.44 26.22
N ARG A 270 -4.87 -7.46 25.36
CA ARG A 270 -6.11 -8.07 24.88
C ARG A 270 -6.09 -9.58 25.07
N PRO A 271 -7.24 -10.27 25.21
CA PRO A 271 -7.29 -11.71 25.28
C PRO A 271 -6.67 -12.36 24.03
N VAL A 272 -5.67 -13.21 24.22
CA VAL A 272 -5.00 -13.97 23.17
C VAL A 272 -5.35 -15.44 23.32
N SER A 273 -5.71 -16.10 22.22
CA SER A 273 -5.97 -17.54 22.18
C SER A 273 -4.75 -18.29 21.65
N LEU A 274 -4.20 -19.16 22.45
CA LEU A 274 -3.12 -20.06 22.05
C LEU A 274 -3.71 -21.32 21.40
N ARG A 275 -3.78 -21.36 20.08
CA ARG A 275 -4.30 -22.52 19.34
C ARG A 275 -3.48 -23.77 19.53
N PHE A 276 -2.16 -23.61 19.44
CA PHE A 276 -1.19 -24.68 19.72
C PHE A 276 0.09 -24.07 20.30
N ALA A 277 0.88 -24.89 20.93
CA ALA A 277 2.30 -24.63 21.22
C ALA A 277 3.00 -25.99 21.22
N ARG A 278 4.05 -26.10 20.43
CA ARG A 278 4.90 -27.28 20.36
C ARG A 278 6.23 -26.98 21.00
N LEU A 279 6.72 -27.95 21.76
CA LEU A 279 8.01 -27.87 22.43
C LEU A 279 8.99 -28.78 21.67
N HIS A 280 10.19 -28.27 21.39
CA HIS A 280 11.21 -29.04 20.69
C HIS A 280 12.51 -29.13 21.50
N ALA A 281 13.11 -30.31 21.46
CA ALA A 281 14.45 -30.52 21.98
C ALA A 281 15.55 -30.05 21.03
N GLU A 282 15.23 -29.89 19.76
CA GLU A 282 16.14 -29.35 18.74
C GLU A 282 16.32 -27.84 18.91
N ALA A 283 17.53 -27.35 18.72
CA ALA A 283 17.83 -25.93 18.73
C ALA A 283 17.54 -25.32 17.35
N ARG A 284 16.80 -24.23 17.33
CA ARG A 284 16.51 -23.41 16.11
C ARG A 284 16.84 -21.96 16.40
N LEU A 285 17.01 -21.16 15.33
CA LEU A 285 17.08 -19.72 15.47
C LEU A 285 15.70 -19.13 15.81
N ASP A 286 15.68 -17.97 16.41
CA ASP A 286 14.48 -17.16 16.51
C ASP A 286 13.97 -16.85 15.09
N ASN A 287 12.67 -17.03 14.87
CA ASN A 287 12.04 -16.71 13.58
C ASN A 287 12.80 -17.32 12.38
N HIS A 288 13.28 -18.58 12.50
CA HIS A 288 14.04 -19.21 11.42
C HIS A 288 13.22 -19.26 10.12
N GLU A 289 11.89 -19.31 10.21
CA GLU A 289 10.97 -19.29 9.06
C GLU A 289 11.07 -18.00 8.24
N GLY A 290 11.22 -16.85 8.93
CA GLY A 290 11.50 -15.57 8.28
C GLY A 290 12.92 -15.52 7.72
N LEU A 291 13.91 -15.97 8.52
CA LEU A 291 15.31 -16.03 8.11
C LEU A 291 15.54 -16.93 6.89
N SER A 292 14.81 -18.03 6.78
CA SER A 292 14.87 -18.97 5.66
C SER A 292 13.96 -18.60 4.47
N ALA A 293 13.35 -17.43 4.51
CA ALA A 293 12.46 -16.90 3.47
C ALA A 293 11.17 -17.71 3.23
N HIS A 294 10.70 -18.49 4.21
CA HIS A 294 9.39 -19.16 4.12
C HIS A 294 8.23 -18.18 4.38
N VAL A 295 8.50 -17.06 5.06
CA VAL A 295 7.52 -16.02 5.36
C VAL A 295 8.21 -14.67 5.53
N LEU A 296 7.44 -13.59 5.35
CA LEU A 296 7.90 -12.23 5.69
C LEU A 296 7.56 -11.90 7.14
N ARG A 297 8.58 -11.74 7.94
CA ARG A 297 8.50 -11.32 9.35
C ARG A 297 9.69 -10.44 9.72
N GLY A 298 9.46 -9.47 10.58
CA GLY A 298 10.53 -8.71 11.24
C GLY A 298 11.37 -9.61 12.15
N GLN A 299 12.64 -9.25 12.32
CA GLN A 299 13.57 -10.03 13.16
C GLN A 299 13.40 -9.70 14.64
N LEU A 300 13.70 -10.70 15.48
CA LEU A 300 13.91 -10.48 16.91
C LEU A 300 15.35 -10.02 17.12
N LYS A 301 15.54 -8.77 17.51
CA LYS A 301 16.87 -8.21 17.80
C LYS A 301 17.25 -8.50 19.25
N ARG A 302 17.79 -9.68 19.51
CA ARG A 302 18.36 -10.09 20.81
C ARG A 302 19.56 -11.00 20.61
N GLU A 303 20.38 -11.12 21.65
CA GLU A 303 21.41 -12.15 21.68
C GLU A 303 20.79 -13.54 21.68
N TYR A 304 21.36 -14.46 20.90
CA TYR A 304 20.91 -15.84 20.87
C TYR A 304 21.16 -16.52 22.23
N PRO A 305 20.20 -17.29 22.72
CA PRO A 305 20.41 -18.08 23.94
C PRO A 305 21.56 -19.06 23.77
N LYS A 306 22.46 -19.10 24.76
CA LYS A 306 23.58 -20.05 24.74
C LYS A 306 23.07 -21.47 24.84
N GLN A 307 23.62 -22.36 24.00
CA GLN A 307 23.34 -23.79 23.96
C GLN A 307 24.67 -24.55 23.79
N PRO A 308 24.77 -25.83 24.25
CA PRO A 308 25.94 -26.66 23.99
C PRO A 308 26.19 -26.87 22.49
N HIS A 309 27.44 -26.88 22.04
CA HIS A 309 27.76 -27.12 20.63
C HIS A 309 27.30 -28.49 20.10
N SER A 310 27.08 -29.46 20.96
CA SER A 310 26.59 -30.81 20.61
C SER A 310 25.16 -30.82 20.06
N VAL A 311 24.40 -29.75 20.29
CA VAL A 311 23.01 -29.60 19.74
C VAL A 311 22.97 -28.94 18.36
N TYR A 312 24.13 -28.57 17.81
CA TYR A 312 24.26 -27.97 16.50
C TYR A 312 24.77 -28.95 15.45
N VAL A 313 24.35 -28.81 14.21
CA VAL A 313 24.88 -29.55 13.07
C VAL A 313 26.26 -28.97 12.73
N ARG A 314 27.27 -29.83 12.58
CA ARG A 314 28.59 -29.39 12.10
C ARG A 314 28.60 -29.31 10.58
N SER A 315 28.89 -28.16 10.02
CA SER A 315 28.96 -27.97 8.57
C SER A 315 29.89 -28.97 7.88
N SER A 316 31.05 -29.24 8.49
CA SER A 316 32.02 -30.21 8.01
C SER A 316 31.53 -31.69 8.00
N ALA A 317 30.41 -31.96 8.67
CA ALA A 317 29.83 -33.30 8.73
C ALA A 317 28.63 -33.50 7.81
N ILE A 318 28.14 -32.43 7.15
CA ILE A 318 27.08 -32.53 6.15
C ILE A 318 27.61 -33.22 4.89
N ARG A 319 26.91 -34.25 4.44
CA ARG A 319 27.27 -35.08 3.28
C ARG A 319 26.12 -35.15 2.29
N VAL A 320 26.43 -34.99 1.00
CA VAL A 320 25.54 -35.45 -0.06
C VAL A 320 25.79 -36.94 -0.24
N VAL A 321 24.79 -37.75 -0.12
CA VAL A 321 24.85 -39.23 -0.12
C VAL A 321 23.92 -39.82 -1.17
N LYS A 322 24.10 -41.13 -1.43
CA LYS A 322 23.19 -41.93 -2.26
C LYS A 322 22.46 -42.97 -1.42
N ALA A 323 21.33 -43.42 -1.93
CA ALA A 323 20.64 -44.58 -1.31
C ALA A 323 21.55 -45.80 -1.23
N GLY A 324 21.56 -46.44 -0.08
CA GLY A 324 22.45 -47.59 0.20
C GLY A 324 23.89 -47.27 0.64
N ASP A 325 24.33 -46.01 0.59
CA ASP A 325 25.65 -45.62 1.03
C ASP A 325 25.87 -45.97 2.52
N ALA A 326 27.06 -46.43 2.86
CA ALA A 326 27.48 -46.62 4.24
C ALA A 326 27.74 -45.28 4.91
N LEU A 327 27.25 -45.10 6.12
CA LEU A 327 27.49 -43.91 6.92
C LEU A 327 28.81 -44.08 7.71
N PRO A 328 29.61 -43.02 7.89
CA PRO A 328 30.88 -43.10 8.59
C PRO A 328 30.75 -43.62 10.03
N SER A 329 31.36 -44.74 10.33
CA SER A 329 31.42 -45.30 11.68
C SER A 329 32.29 -44.43 12.60
N GLY A 330 31.94 -44.35 13.90
CA GLY A 330 32.71 -43.61 14.89
C GLY A 330 32.52 -42.09 14.92
N ILE A 331 31.74 -41.51 13.99
CA ILE A 331 31.41 -40.08 14.00
C ILE A 331 30.14 -39.83 14.84
N ALA A 332 29.10 -40.64 14.66
CA ALA A 332 27.84 -40.57 15.40
C ALA A 332 27.20 -41.96 15.47
N SER A 333 26.41 -42.18 16.52
CA SER A 333 25.61 -43.40 16.67
C SER A 333 24.29 -43.30 15.87
N ARG A 334 23.92 -42.12 15.45
CA ARG A 334 22.69 -41.83 14.70
C ARG A 334 22.88 -40.69 13.69
N TRP A 335 22.37 -40.86 12.52
CA TRP A 335 22.43 -39.91 11.44
C TRP A 335 21.01 -39.46 11.03
N THR A 336 20.82 -38.17 10.85
CA THR A 336 19.65 -37.63 10.21
C THR A 336 19.86 -37.61 8.71
N ILE A 337 18.95 -38.24 7.98
CA ILE A 337 18.95 -38.31 6.52
C ILE A 337 17.75 -37.53 5.99
N LEU A 338 18.02 -36.59 5.07
CA LEU A 338 16.99 -35.81 4.40
C LEU A 338 16.91 -36.19 2.92
N ARG A 339 15.76 -36.62 2.46
CA ARG A 339 15.45 -36.62 1.05
C ARG A 339 14.90 -35.23 0.70
N VAL A 340 15.73 -34.44 0.06
CA VAL A 340 15.37 -33.05 -0.29
C VAL A 340 14.83 -33.01 -1.71
N GLY A 341 13.69 -32.35 -1.88
CA GLY A 341 13.08 -32.10 -3.17
C GLY A 341 12.47 -30.69 -3.23
N HIS A 342 11.90 -30.39 -4.37
CA HIS A 342 11.11 -29.19 -4.53
C HIS A 342 9.76 -29.52 -5.18
N VAL A 343 8.76 -28.70 -4.82
CA VAL A 343 7.36 -28.93 -5.23
C VAL A 343 6.72 -27.64 -5.72
N ASN A 344 5.68 -27.75 -6.53
CA ASN A 344 4.76 -26.67 -6.84
C ASN A 344 4.09 -26.18 -5.55
N MET A 345 4.05 -24.89 -5.32
CA MET A 345 3.38 -24.28 -4.17
C MET A 345 1.85 -24.36 -4.25
N LYS A 346 1.29 -24.71 -5.40
CA LYS A 346 -0.14 -24.75 -5.70
C LYS A 346 -0.83 -23.41 -5.51
N LYS A 347 -0.09 -22.33 -5.53
CA LYS A 347 -0.64 -20.98 -5.50
C LYS A 347 -1.24 -20.65 -6.86
N LYS A 348 -2.43 -20.06 -6.83
CA LYS A 348 -3.16 -19.64 -8.03
C LYS A 348 -3.29 -18.12 -8.04
N ASN A 349 -3.35 -17.54 -9.25
CA ASN A 349 -3.70 -16.13 -9.42
C ASN A 349 -5.15 -15.91 -8.94
N GLY A 350 -5.43 -14.70 -8.52
CA GLY A 350 -6.79 -14.40 -8.06
C GLY A 350 -6.91 -13.02 -7.39
N PRO A 351 -8.15 -12.71 -7.03
CA PRO A 351 -9.38 -13.40 -7.37
C PRO A 351 -9.73 -13.24 -8.85
N ALA A 352 -9.75 -14.33 -9.58
CA ALA A 352 -9.99 -14.37 -11.03
C ALA A 352 -11.20 -15.29 -11.35
N PRO A 353 -11.87 -15.10 -12.50
CA PRO A 353 -12.85 -16.05 -12.99
C PRO A 353 -12.26 -17.46 -13.14
N ALA A 354 -13.08 -18.49 -12.99
CA ALA A 354 -12.62 -19.88 -12.98
C ALA A 354 -11.82 -20.26 -14.24
N GLU A 355 -12.28 -19.83 -15.41
CA GLU A 355 -11.64 -20.06 -16.71
C GLU A 355 -10.29 -19.33 -16.89
N ALA A 356 -10.05 -18.30 -16.09
CA ALA A 356 -8.82 -17.50 -16.11
C ALA A 356 -7.92 -17.75 -14.88
N THR A 357 -8.30 -18.74 -14.04
CA THR A 357 -7.55 -19.12 -12.85
C THR A 357 -6.57 -20.24 -13.17
N GLY A 358 -5.30 -20.08 -12.88
CA GLY A 358 -4.25 -21.08 -13.02
C GLY A 358 -3.14 -20.88 -11.99
N TRP A 359 -1.99 -21.50 -12.22
CA TRP A 359 -0.87 -21.38 -11.30
C TRP A 359 -0.23 -19.98 -11.38
N GLU A 360 0.24 -19.50 -10.23
CA GLU A 360 1.19 -18.40 -10.18
C GLU A 360 2.53 -18.83 -10.80
N CYS A 361 3.10 -18.00 -11.68
CA CYS A 361 4.34 -18.33 -12.37
C CYS A 361 5.56 -18.31 -11.45
N ASP A 362 6.59 -19.10 -11.81
CA ASP A 362 7.90 -19.05 -11.16
C ASP A 362 8.50 -17.64 -11.30
N LYS A 363 8.74 -16.99 -10.16
CA LYS A 363 9.28 -15.62 -10.11
C LYS A 363 10.80 -15.56 -9.94
N LEU A 364 11.42 -16.72 -9.76
CA LEU A 364 12.87 -16.84 -9.65
C LEU A 364 13.51 -17.21 -10.99
N ASP A 365 12.74 -17.77 -11.92
CA ASP A 365 13.20 -18.13 -13.28
C ASP A 365 12.49 -17.27 -14.34
N PRO A 366 13.21 -16.63 -15.26
CA PRO A 366 12.60 -15.77 -16.28
C PRO A 366 11.58 -16.49 -17.17
N ARG A 367 11.68 -17.83 -17.34
CA ARG A 367 10.71 -18.63 -18.09
C ARG A 367 9.29 -18.54 -17.51
N GLY A 368 9.17 -18.34 -16.20
CA GLY A 368 7.86 -18.19 -15.55
C GLY A 368 7.14 -16.93 -16.02
N ILE A 369 7.80 -15.77 -15.92
CA ILE A 369 7.19 -14.51 -16.36
C ILE A 369 7.06 -14.41 -17.88
N GLU A 370 7.97 -15.03 -18.63
CA GLU A 370 7.86 -15.15 -20.09
C GLU A 370 6.58 -15.90 -20.50
N ALA A 371 6.29 -17.03 -19.84
CA ALA A 371 5.06 -17.79 -20.06
C ALA A 371 3.81 -16.99 -19.68
N ASN A 372 3.85 -16.26 -18.55
CA ASN A 372 2.74 -15.40 -18.16
C ASN A 372 2.49 -14.27 -19.16
N PHE A 373 3.54 -13.58 -19.54
CA PHE A 373 3.45 -12.47 -20.49
C PHE A 373 2.92 -12.94 -21.85
N ALA A 374 3.45 -14.05 -22.37
CA ALA A 374 3.00 -14.63 -23.64
C ALA A 374 1.53 -15.07 -23.59
N GLY A 375 1.08 -15.64 -22.47
CA GLY A 375 -0.28 -16.15 -22.30
C GLY A 375 -1.35 -15.08 -22.16
N TYR A 376 -1.00 -13.89 -21.68
CA TYR A 376 -1.99 -12.83 -21.44
C TYR A 376 -1.66 -11.53 -22.17
N ILE A 377 -0.77 -10.70 -21.65
CA ILE A 377 -0.47 -9.37 -22.23
C ILE A 377 0.10 -9.47 -23.64
N GLY A 378 1.04 -10.37 -23.87
CA GLY A 378 1.63 -10.60 -25.20
C GLY A 378 0.58 -11.02 -26.23
N ARG A 379 -0.30 -11.96 -25.84
CA ARG A 379 -1.43 -12.40 -26.68
C ARG A 379 -2.35 -11.24 -27.06
N LEU A 380 -2.69 -10.40 -26.09
CA LEU A 380 -3.57 -9.24 -26.31
C LEU A 380 -2.90 -8.17 -27.17
N ALA A 381 -1.65 -7.85 -26.90
CA ALA A 381 -0.89 -6.83 -27.62
C ALA A 381 -0.61 -7.23 -29.08
N ASP A 382 -0.43 -8.53 -29.37
CA ASP A 382 -0.25 -9.05 -30.73
C ASP A 382 -1.59 -9.33 -31.45
N GLY A 383 -2.68 -9.46 -30.70
CA GLY A 383 -4.03 -9.76 -31.15
C GLY A 383 -4.97 -8.55 -31.11
N PRO A 384 -6.03 -8.58 -30.26
CA PRO A 384 -7.09 -7.56 -30.29
C PRO A 384 -6.59 -6.14 -29.96
N LEU A 385 -5.54 -5.97 -29.16
CA LEU A 385 -5.00 -4.67 -28.79
C LEU A 385 -3.80 -4.23 -29.65
N LYS A 386 -3.60 -4.86 -30.79
CA LYS A 386 -2.53 -4.49 -31.74
C LYS A 386 -2.68 -3.03 -32.21
N GLY A 387 -1.52 -2.41 -32.49
CA GLY A 387 -1.48 -1.07 -33.08
C GLY A 387 -1.51 0.08 -32.05
N GLY A 388 -0.95 -0.16 -30.86
CA GLY A 388 -0.78 0.89 -29.83
C GLY A 388 -2.04 1.20 -28.99
N ARG A 389 -3.03 0.31 -28.99
CA ARG A 389 -4.23 0.45 -28.16
C ARG A 389 -3.95 0.24 -26.66
N LEU A 390 -3.00 -0.63 -26.34
CA LEU A 390 -2.51 -0.83 -24.99
C LEU A 390 -1.32 0.10 -24.74
N HIS A 391 -1.37 0.91 -23.70
CA HIS A 391 -0.34 1.90 -23.35
C HIS A 391 0.64 1.38 -22.30
N GLY A 392 0.20 0.46 -21.45
CA GLY A 392 1.05 -0.06 -20.41
C GLY A 392 0.42 -1.20 -19.62
N ILE A 393 1.23 -1.75 -18.74
CA ILE A 393 0.80 -2.77 -17.77
C ILE A 393 0.98 -2.25 -16.34
N VAL A 394 0.13 -2.74 -15.48
CA VAL A 394 0.20 -2.55 -14.02
C VAL A 394 0.43 -3.91 -13.39
N VAL A 395 1.32 -3.97 -12.44
CA VAL A 395 1.50 -5.12 -11.57
C VAL A 395 1.08 -4.69 -10.18
N ASP A 396 -0.05 -5.20 -9.78
CA ASP A 396 -0.68 -4.94 -8.50
C ASP A 396 0.15 -5.52 -7.34
N SER A 397 -0.34 -5.38 -6.17
CA SER A 397 0.30 -5.77 -4.92
C SER A 397 0.73 -7.24 -4.85
N TRP A 398 1.87 -7.49 -4.18
CA TRP A 398 2.35 -8.86 -3.97
C TRP A 398 1.44 -9.62 -2.99
N GLU A 399 0.59 -10.52 -3.52
CA GLU A 399 -0.36 -11.31 -2.72
C GLU A 399 -0.22 -12.81 -2.95
N CYS A 400 0.94 -13.31 -3.30
CA CYS A 400 1.14 -14.69 -3.73
C CYS A 400 2.09 -15.52 -2.85
N GLU A 401 2.35 -15.12 -1.61
CA GLU A 401 3.26 -15.83 -0.68
C GLU A 401 4.75 -15.75 -1.08
N ARG A 402 5.61 -16.59 -0.49
CA ARG A 402 7.05 -16.60 -0.78
C ARG A 402 7.47 -17.89 -1.46
N GLN A 403 8.12 -17.75 -2.61
CA GLN A 403 8.78 -18.82 -3.32
C GLN A 403 10.19 -19.01 -2.78
N THR A 404 10.61 -20.26 -2.55
CA THR A 404 11.92 -20.59 -1.96
C THR A 404 12.79 -21.43 -2.88
N TRP A 405 12.32 -21.87 -4.04
CA TRP A 405 13.10 -22.69 -4.98
C TRP A 405 12.71 -22.45 -6.42
N THR A 406 13.66 -22.78 -7.33
CA THR A 406 13.43 -22.83 -8.78
C THR A 406 14.40 -23.85 -9.41
N TRP A 407 14.19 -24.19 -10.68
CA TRP A 407 14.95 -25.20 -11.41
C TRP A 407 16.47 -24.95 -11.46
N ARG A 408 16.89 -23.71 -11.54
CA ARG A 408 18.31 -23.30 -11.65
C ARG A 408 18.89 -22.78 -10.34
N MET A 409 18.26 -23.03 -9.21
CA MET A 409 18.71 -22.50 -7.91
C MET A 409 20.15 -22.90 -7.59
N GLU A 410 20.55 -24.16 -7.82
CA GLU A 410 21.91 -24.62 -7.54
C GLU A 410 22.97 -23.82 -8.31
N GLU A 411 22.72 -23.55 -9.60
CA GLU A 411 23.61 -22.76 -10.45
C GLU A 411 23.70 -21.32 -9.97
N TRP A 412 22.56 -20.67 -9.76
CA TRP A 412 22.51 -19.26 -9.41
C TRP A 412 23.04 -18.99 -8.01
N PHE A 413 22.71 -19.86 -7.04
CA PHE A 413 23.23 -19.72 -5.69
C PHE A 413 24.76 -19.87 -5.67
N ARG A 414 25.31 -20.87 -6.37
CA ARG A 414 26.76 -21.05 -6.49
C ARG A 414 27.45 -19.88 -7.16
N LYS A 415 26.81 -19.30 -8.19
CA LYS A 415 27.33 -18.12 -8.88
C LYS A 415 27.35 -16.90 -7.96
N ALA A 416 26.33 -16.72 -7.15
CA ALA A 416 26.21 -15.58 -6.26
C ALA A 416 27.15 -15.68 -5.05
N ASN A 417 27.28 -16.87 -4.45
CA ASN A 417 27.90 -17.05 -3.14
C ASN A 417 29.21 -17.84 -3.16
N GLY A 418 29.56 -18.51 -4.27
CA GLY A 418 30.82 -19.27 -4.42
C GLY A 418 30.85 -20.66 -3.78
N TYR A 419 29.73 -21.14 -3.20
CA TYR A 419 29.62 -22.46 -2.58
C TYR A 419 28.27 -23.15 -2.92
N ASP A 420 28.18 -24.44 -2.57
CA ASP A 420 27.03 -25.26 -2.96
C ASP A 420 25.82 -25.03 -2.02
N VAL A 421 24.66 -24.76 -2.59
CA VAL A 421 23.40 -24.56 -1.87
C VAL A 421 22.99 -25.76 -1.02
N LYS A 422 23.38 -26.98 -1.41
CA LYS A 422 23.05 -28.19 -0.65
C LYS A 422 23.59 -28.15 0.76
N THR A 423 24.73 -27.45 1.01
CA THR A 423 25.31 -27.29 2.35
C THR A 423 24.51 -26.32 3.23
N VAL A 424 23.62 -25.49 2.61
CA VAL A 424 22.75 -24.51 3.28
C VAL A 424 21.42 -25.12 3.70
N LEU A 425 20.95 -26.15 2.98
CA LEU A 425 19.60 -26.68 3.16
C LEU A 425 19.26 -27.11 4.61
N PRO A 426 20.17 -27.71 5.42
CA PRO A 426 19.85 -27.95 6.81
C PRO A 426 19.50 -26.66 7.57
N ALA A 427 20.19 -25.54 7.32
CA ALA A 427 19.84 -24.23 7.91
C ALA A 427 18.50 -23.71 7.40
N VAL A 428 18.19 -23.84 6.10
CA VAL A 428 16.90 -23.46 5.51
C VAL A 428 15.75 -24.23 6.16
N PHE A 429 15.99 -25.48 6.57
CA PHE A 429 14.98 -26.30 7.26
C PHE A 429 14.96 -26.10 8.78
N GLY A 430 15.78 -25.19 9.31
CA GLY A 430 15.72 -24.77 10.71
C GLY A 430 16.79 -25.34 11.63
N TRP A 431 17.72 -26.16 11.13
CA TRP A 431 18.84 -26.59 11.95
C TRP A 431 19.89 -25.48 12.12
N VAL A 432 20.36 -25.30 13.35
CA VAL A 432 21.52 -24.42 13.59
C VAL A 432 22.80 -25.16 13.15
N VAL A 433 23.52 -24.52 12.20
CA VAL A 433 24.76 -25.09 11.63
C VAL A 433 25.97 -24.35 12.20
N ASP A 434 26.87 -25.08 12.89
CA ASP A 434 28.06 -24.62 13.63
C ASP A 434 27.74 -23.61 14.76
N SER A 435 27.07 -22.50 14.50
CA SER A 435 26.61 -21.55 15.50
C SER A 435 25.40 -20.76 14.99
N PRO A 436 24.65 -20.09 15.88
CA PRO A 436 23.56 -19.19 15.48
C PRO A 436 23.99 -18.11 14.48
N GLU A 437 25.10 -17.41 14.76
CA GLU A 437 25.61 -16.29 13.96
C GLU A 437 26.04 -16.75 12.56
N LYS A 438 26.69 -17.91 12.47
CA LYS A 438 27.09 -18.49 11.19
C LYS A 438 25.90 -18.97 10.38
N THR A 439 24.90 -19.51 11.03
CA THR A 439 23.64 -19.93 10.42
C THR A 439 22.88 -18.72 9.87
N GLU A 440 22.77 -17.65 10.64
CA GLU A 440 22.11 -16.41 10.22
C GLU A 440 22.79 -15.79 9.00
N LYS A 441 24.13 -15.73 9.00
CA LYS A 441 24.89 -15.27 7.82
C LYS A 441 24.61 -16.13 6.60
N THR A 442 24.56 -17.44 6.74
CA THR A 442 24.25 -18.37 5.64
C THR A 442 22.82 -18.14 5.11
N LEU A 443 21.86 -17.91 6.00
CA LEU A 443 20.48 -17.60 5.63
C LEU A 443 20.35 -16.19 5.03
N LEU A 444 21.26 -15.27 5.33
CA LEU A 444 21.33 -13.98 4.64
C LEU A 444 21.76 -14.15 3.18
N ASP A 445 22.80 -14.98 2.91
CA ASP A 445 23.22 -15.30 1.53
C ASP A 445 22.08 -15.96 0.73
N TRP A 446 21.29 -16.82 1.40
CA TRP A 446 20.08 -17.41 0.84
C TRP A 446 19.02 -16.34 0.46
N ARG A 447 18.66 -15.46 1.41
CA ARG A 447 17.67 -14.39 1.16
C ARG A 447 18.14 -13.42 0.08
N ARG A 448 19.42 -13.04 0.06
CA ARG A 448 19.99 -12.17 -0.98
C ARG A 448 19.87 -12.81 -2.35
N THR A 449 20.18 -14.10 -2.46
CA THR A 449 20.03 -14.82 -3.74
C THR A 449 18.58 -14.77 -4.22
N LEU A 450 17.61 -15.05 -3.33
CA LEU A 450 16.18 -14.97 -3.69
C LEU A 450 15.76 -13.56 -4.10
N SER A 451 16.20 -12.53 -3.36
CA SER A 451 15.95 -11.13 -3.66
C SER A 451 16.45 -10.74 -5.07
N ASP A 452 17.70 -11.05 -5.35
CA ASP A 452 18.32 -10.77 -6.66
C ASP A 452 17.58 -11.46 -7.80
N LEU A 453 17.17 -12.71 -7.60
CA LEU A 453 16.45 -13.48 -8.63
C LEU A 453 15.07 -12.87 -8.89
N ILE A 454 14.29 -12.53 -7.85
CA ILE A 454 12.97 -11.89 -8.02
C ILE A 454 13.13 -10.56 -8.73
N THR A 455 14.04 -9.72 -8.24
CA THR A 455 14.24 -8.37 -8.77
C THR A 455 14.62 -8.42 -10.26
N ARG A 456 15.56 -9.27 -10.65
CA ARG A 456 16.05 -9.36 -12.03
C ARG A 456 15.17 -10.23 -12.93
N ASN A 457 14.83 -11.45 -12.47
CA ASN A 457 14.22 -12.46 -13.33
C ASN A 457 12.71 -12.32 -13.44
N TYR A 458 12.06 -11.66 -12.47
CA TYR A 458 10.63 -11.36 -12.50
C TYR A 458 10.39 -9.90 -12.91
N TYR A 459 10.70 -8.94 -12.04
CA TYR A 459 10.43 -7.53 -12.31
C TYR A 459 11.26 -6.99 -13.49
N GLY A 460 12.56 -7.26 -13.52
CA GLY A 460 13.43 -6.85 -14.63
C GLY A 460 13.00 -7.46 -15.95
N ARG A 461 12.77 -8.78 -15.98
CA ARG A 461 12.37 -9.48 -17.20
C ARG A 461 10.99 -9.07 -17.71
N MET A 462 10.05 -8.83 -16.81
CA MET A 462 8.72 -8.33 -17.19
C MET A 462 8.80 -6.94 -17.83
N ALA A 463 9.60 -6.04 -17.27
CA ALA A 463 9.82 -4.72 -17.88
C ALA A 463 10.44 -4.84 -19.28
N GLU A 464 11.47 -5.69 -19.48
CA GLU A 464 12.04 -5.94 -20.79
C GLU A 464 10.99 -6.43 -21.81
N LEU A 465 10.12 -7.36 -21.42
CA LEU A 465 9.07 -7.90 -22.29
C LEU A 465 8.04 -6.82 -22.65
N ALA A 466 7.62 -6.02 -21.68
CA ALA A 466 6.67 -4.93 -21.88
C ALA A 466 7.27 -3.82 -22.78
N HIS A 467 8.50 -3.37 -22.48
CA HIS A 467 9.21 -2.38 -23.28
C HIS A 467 9.46 -2.87 -24.71
N GLY A 468 9.71 -4.17 -24.90
CA GLY A 468 9.80 -4.81 -26.23
C GLY A 468 8.51 -4.71 -27.06
N LYS A 469 7.37 -4.44 -26.41
CA LYS A 469 6.06 -4.15 -27.05
C LYS A 469 5.71 -2.66 -27.06
N GLY A 470 6.59 -1.78 -26.57
CA GLY A 470 6.33 -0.35 -26.43
C GLY A 470 5.36 0.01 -25.28
N LEU A 471 5.20 -0.89 -24.30
CA LEU A 471 4.31 -0.71 -23.15
C LEU A 471 5.06 -0.12 -21.95
N SER A 472 4.48 0.84 -21.26
CA SER A 472 4.96 1.30 -19.96
C SER A 472 4.64 0.29 -18.87
N VAL A 473 5.38 0.37 -17.75
CA VAL A 473 5.22 -0.56 -16.61
C VAL A 473 5.10 0.21 -15.31
N ALA A 474 4.05 -0.07 -14.54
CA ALA A 474 3.90 0.38 -13.16
C ALA A 474 3.96 -0.83 -12.22
N TYR A 475 4.76 -0.74 -11.16
CA TYR A 475 4.87 -1.77 -10.12
C TYR A 475 4.38 -1.21 -8.80
N GLU A 476 3.42 -1.91 -8.19
CA GLU A 476 2.88 -1.60 -6.89
C GLU A 476 3.42 -2.54 -5.80
N THR A 477 3.39 -2.05 -4.56
CA THR A 477 3.64 -2.87 -3.37
C THR A 477 2.48 -2.71 -2.41
N ALA A 478 1.65 -3.72 -2.26
CA ALA A 478 0.66 -3.74 -1.21
C ALA A 478 1.31 -3.87 0.14
N PHE A 479 0.70 -3.25 1.11
CA PHE A 479 1.01 -3.41 2.52
C PHE A 479 2.48 -3.14 2.87
N GLY A 480 3.31 -2.74 1.90
CA GLY A 480 4.71 -2.37 2.07
C GLY A 480 5.65 -3.44 2.60
N ASP A 481 5.15 -4.66 2.78
CA ASP A 481 5.74 -5.63 3.66
C ASP A 481 5.91 -6.97 3.02
N VAL A 482 5.38 -7.12 1.83
CA VAL A 482 5.16 -8.43 1.25
C VAL A 482 6.11 -8.73 0.09
N VAL A 483 6.92 -7.79 -0.35
CA VAL A 483 7.95 -8.06 -1.36
C VAL A 483 9.04 -8.92 -0.73
N PRO A 484 9.31 -10.10 -1.26
CA PRO A 484 10.26 -11.04 -0.66
C PRO A 484 11.72 -10.71 -1.03
N GLY A 485 12.13 -9.46 -0.83
CA GLY A 485 13.47 -9.01 -1.19
C GLY A 485 13.73 -7.57 -0.75
N ASP A 486 14.66 -6.90 -1.42
CA ASP A 486 14.92 -5.49 -1.22
C ASP A 486 13.69 -4.67 -1.62
N ILE A 487 13.14 -3.91 -0.67
CA ILE A 487 11.89 -3.19 -0.87
C ILE A 487 12.01 -2.01 -1.86
N LEU A 488 13.22 -1.58 -2.20
CA LEU A 488 13.44 -0.46 -3.12
C LEU A 488 13.88 -0.93 -4.51
N GLU A 489 14.64 -2.02 -4.59
CA GLU A 489 15.39 -2.35 -5.81
C GLU A 489 14.50 -2.73 -6.99
N TYR A 490 13.37 -3.40 -6.79
CA TYR A 490 12.52 -3.83 -7.89
C TYR A 490 11.90 -2.65 -8.66
N TRP A 491 11.69 -1.50 -8.03
CA TRP A 491 11.24 -0.27 -8.71
C TRP A 491 12.29 0.34 -9.67
N LYS A 492 13.52 -0.13 -9.62
CA LYS A 492 14.57 0.23 -10.58
C LYS A 492 14.13 -0.02 -12.03
N TYR A 493 13.35 -1.05 -12.26
CA TYR A 493 12.99 -1.53 -13.59
C TYR A 493 11.69 -0.96 -14.14
N CYS A 494 10.76 -0.51 -13.33
CA CYS A 494 9.51 0.08 -13.81
C CYS A 494 9.71 1.49 -14.34
N ASP A 495 8.74 1.97 -15.13
CA ASP A 495 8.66 3.37 -15.54
C ASP A 495 8.09 4.22 -14.41
N THR A 496 7.10 3.68 -13.70
CA THR A 496 6.40 4.37 -12.62
C THR A 496 6.33 3.50 -11.36
N PRO A 497 7.05 3.86 -10.30
CA PRO A 497 6.83 3.29 -8.97
C PRO A 497 5.42 3.62 -8.47
N MET A 498 4.75 2.65 -7.84
CA MET A 498 3.41 2.80 -7.31
C MET A 498 3.33 2.34 -5.86
N CYS A 499 2.63 3.09 -5.02
CA CYS A 499 2.29 2.76 -3.64
C CYS A 499 0.78 2.78 -3.45
N GLU A 500 0.30 2.60 -2.22
CA GLU A 500 -1.13 2.67 -1.95
C GLU A 500 -1.46 3.39 -0.64
N PHE A 501 -2.67 3.94 -0.56
CA PHE A 501 -3.25 4.36 0.70
C PHE A 501 -4.74 4.05 0.80
N TRP A 502 -5.16 3.81 2.02
CA TRP A 502 -6.52 3.46 2.34
C TRP A 502 -7.20 4.57 3.12
N GLN A 503 -8.50 4.71 2.91
CA GLN A 503 -9.35 5.49 3.80
C GLN A 503 -9.28 4.92 5.22
N PRO A 504 -9.30 5.76 6.27
CA PRO A 504 -9.29 5.29 7.64
C PRO A 504 -10.45 4.33 7.92
N TYR A 505 -10.16 3.27 8.66
CA TYR A 505 -11.14 2.23 8.97
C TYR A 505 -12.28 2.76 9.84
N GLY A 506 -13.53 2.55 9.41
CA GLY A 506 -14.70 2.92 10.21
C GLY A 506 -14.93 4.41 10.34
N VAL A 507 -14.52 5.19 9.34
CA VAL A 507 -14.72 6.65 9.32
C VAL A 507 -16.20 6.95 9.46
N LYS A 508 -16.58 7.43 10.64
CA LYS A 508 -17.78 8.25 10.77
C LYS A 508 -17.44 9.57 10.11
N SER A 509 -18.30 10.04 9.20
CA SER A 509 -18.17 11.38 8.59
C SER A 509 -17.76 12.40 9.65
N GLY A 510 -16.61 13.03 9.47
CA GLY A 510 -16.05 13.99 10.42
C GLY A 510 -15.09 13.43 11.48
N SER A 511 -14.78 12.13 11.52
CA SER A 511 -13.72 11.61 12.38
C SER A 511 -12.40 11.60 11.59
N VAL A 512 -11.38 12.27 12.13
CA VAL A 512 -10.01 12.18 11.60
C VAL A 512 -9.52 10.76 11.91
N GLY A 513 -9.45 9.92 10.88
CA GLY A 513 -8.86 8.60 10.99
C GLY A 513 -7.35 8.69 10.81
N HIS A 514 -6.62 7.82 11.50
CA HIS A 514 -5.20 7.67 11.27
C HIS A 514 -4.96 7.19 9.83
N PRO A 515 -4.17 7.89 9.01
CA PRO A 515 -3.92 7.50 7.63
C PRO A 515 -3.25 6.12 7.59
N ASN A 516 -3.75 5.27 6.72
CA ASN A 516 -3.22 3.92 6.52
C ASN A 516 -2.23 3.94 5.35
N TYR A 517 -0.99 4.32 5.64
CA TYR A 517 0.09 4.38 4.66
C TYR A 517 0.59 2.97 4.32
N LYS A 518 0.83 2.73 3.04
CA LYS A 518 1.34 1.47 2.54
C LYS A 518 2.43 1.68 1.51
N SER A 519 3.67 1.48 1.91
CA SER A 519 4.87 1.66 1.10
C SER A 519 5.06 3.06 0.51
N VAL A 520 4.43 4.10 1.06
CA VAL A 520 4.52 5.46 0.49
C VAL A 520 5.94 5.98 0.54
N ARG A 521 6.58 5.97 1.72
CA ARG A 521 7.97 6.45 1.87
C ARG A 521 8.98 5.61 1.09
N PRO A 522 8.94 4.25 1.11
CA PRO A 522 9.82 3.45 0.28
C PRO A 522 9.67 3.73 -1.22
N CYS A 523 8.43 3.85 -1.71
CA CYS A 523 8.14 4.12 -3.11
C CYS A 523 8.67 5.47 -3.57
N VAL A 524 8.41 6.54 -2.79
CA VAL A 524 8.93 7.88 -3.06
C VAL A 524 10.46 7.89 -3.04
N SER A 525 11.07 7.23 -2.04
CA SER A 525 12.52 7.10 -1.97
C SER A 525 13.09 6.38 -3.19
N ALA A 526 12.48 5.26 -3.61
CA ALA A 526 12.90 4.54 -4.80
C ALA A 526 12.78 5.40 -6.07
N ALA A 527 11.70 6.18 -6.21
CA ALA A 527 11.56 7.12 -7.33
C ALA A 527 12.73 8.10 -7.40
N HIS A 528 13.12 8.70 -6.27
CA HIS A 528 14.26 9.60 -6.18
C HIS A 528 15.58 8.89 -6.48
N LEU A 529 15.80 7.71 -5.87
CA LEU A 529 17.03 6.94 -6.00
C LEU A 529 17.29 6.41 -7.42
N TYR A 530 16.24 6.09 -8.16
CA TYR A 530 16.33 5.53 -9.51
C TYR A 530 15.93 6.53 -10.62
N GLY A 531 15.78 7.81 -10.27
CA GLY A 531 15.54 8.89 -11.23
C GLY A 531 14.16 8.84 -11.88
N LYS A 532 13.14 8.33 -11.16
CA LYS A 532 11.76 8.30 -11.67
C LYS A 532 11.07 9.63 -11.34
N ARG A 533 10.41 10.19 -12.34
CA ARG A 533 9.73 11.47 -12.21
C ARG A 533 8.42 11.37 -11.42
N ARG A 534 7.64 10.32 -11.70
CA ARG A 534 6.29 10.10 -11.19
C ARG A 534 6.28 9.03 -10.12
N VAL A 535 5.45 9.23 -9.12
CA VAL A 535 5.06 8.25 -8.11
C VAL A 535 3.55 8.11 -8.18
N ASP A 536 3.10 6.98 -8.75
CA ASP A 536 1.68 6.62 -8.75
C ASP A 536 1.26 6.14 -7.36
N CYS A 537 -0.01 6.29 -7.07
CA CYS A 537 -0.56 5.78 -5.82
C CYS A 537 -1.97 5.26 -6.03
N GLU A 538 -2.21 3.98 -5.73
CA GLU A 538 -3.57 3.50 -5.51
C GLU A 538 -4.20 4.31 -4.39
N SER A 539 -5.29 5.00 -4.70
CA SER A 539 -5.77 6.08 -3.86
C SER A 539 -7.22 5.86 -3.44
N PHE A 540 -7.49 6.14 -2.17
CA PHE A 540 -8.84 6.11 -1.62
C PHE A 540 -9.45 4.72 -1.48
N THR A 541 -8.65 3.66 -1.50
CA THR A 541 -9.10 2.32 -1.13
C THR A 541 -9.72 2.36 0.25
N SER A 542 -10.90 1.80 0.42
CA SER A 542 -11.59 1.80 1.70
C SER A 542 -12.00 0.40 2.14
N MET A 543 -12.06 0.20 3.45
CA MET A 543 -12.70 -0.97 4.05
C MET A 543 -14.02 -0.54 4.69
N GLY A 544 -15.12 -1.12 4.23
CA GLY A 544 -16.45 -0.77 4.71
C GLY A 544 -17.07 0.36 3.90
N LEU A 545 -17.47 0.01 2.69
CA LEU A 545 -18.28 0.88 1.81
C LEU A 545 -19.48 1.47 2.55
N THR A 546 -19.57 2.79 2.57
CA THR A 546 -20.62 3.50 3.30
C THR A 546 -21.62 4.22 2.39
N TRP A 547 -21.26 4.46 1.13
CA TRP A 547 -22.01 5.36 0.23
C TRP A 547 -22.20 6.79 0.79
N ASP A 548 -21.33 7.16 1.75
CA ASP A 548 -21.23 8.48 2.35
C ASP A 548 -19.90 9.17 2.03
N GLU A 549 -19.10 8.53 1.20
CA GLU A 549 -17.82 9.04 0.72
C GLU A 549 -18.03 10.38 0.04
N ASN A 550 -17.19 11.35 0.36
CA ASN A 550 -17.29 12.72 -0.13
C ASN A 550 -15.90 13.34 -0.31
N PHE A 551 -15.81 14.43 -1.08
CA PHE A 551 -14.52 15.00 -1.45
C PHE A 551 -13.75 15.66 -0.31
N ARG A 552 -14.40 16.05 0.78
CA ARG A 552 -13.71 16.54 1.96
C ARG A 552 -12.81 15.46 2.55
N ASP A 553 -13.36 14.25 2.75
CA ASP A 553 -12.63 13.13 3.33
C ASP A 553 -11.54 12.62 2.36
N LEU A 554 -11.84 12.61 1.04
CA LEU A 554 -10.85 12.26 0.01
C LEU A 554 -9.71 13.29 -0.06
N LYS A 555 -10.02 14.59 0.02
CA LYS A 555 -9.02 15.68 0.03
C LYS A 555 -8.04 15.54 1.19
N GLU A 556 -8.55 15.25 2.39
CA GLU A 556 -7.71 15.02 3.57
C GLU A 556 -6.63 13.97 3.27
N GLN A 557 -7.03 12.82 2.72
CA GLN A 557 -6.09 11.76 2.40
C GLN A 557 -5.12 12.17 1.29
N ALA A 558 -5.60 12.78 0.21
CA ALA A 558 -4.75 13.25 -0.88
C ALA A 558 -3.68 14.23 -0.39
N VAL A 559 -4.06 15.22 0.43
CA VAL A 559 -3.14 16.22 1.00
C VAL A 559 -2.03 15.58 1.84
N ARG A 560 -2.38 14.62 2.70
CA ARG A 560 -1.40 13.89 3.52
C ARG A 560 -0.38 13.13 2.67
N HIS A 561 -0.78 12.58 1.54
CA HIS A 561 0.07 11.81 0.65
C HIS A 561 0.89 12.69 -0.31
N PHE A 562 0.32 13.77 -0.81
CA PHE A 562 1.07 14.79 -1.54
C PHE A 562 2.22 15.38 -0.70
N ALA A 563 1.96 15.67 0.58
CA ALA A 563 2.99 16.13 1.52
C ALA A 563 4.08 15.08 1.84
N ARG A 564 3.87 13.81 1.44
CA ARG A 564 4.85 12.72 1.54
C ARG A 564 5.58 12.43 0.23
N GLY A 565 5.20 13.09 -0.87
CA GLY A 565 5.89 13.00 -2.15
C GLY A 565 5.19 12.13 -3.20
N VAL A 566 3.95 11.69 -2.97
CA VAL A 566 3.10 11.13 -4.04
C VAL A 566 2.85 12.23 -5.06
N THR A 567 2.99 11.91 -6.34
CA THR A 567 2.86 12.89 -7.42
C THR A 567 1.71 12.62 -8.39
N HIS A 568 1.09 11.44 -8.31
CA HIS A 568 -0.03 11.09 -9.17
C HIS A 568 -0.99 10.11 -8.47
N LEU A 569 -2.29 10.27 -8.72
CA LEU A 569 -3.32 9.47 -8.06
C LEU A 569 -4.01 8.53 -9.06
N VAL A 570 -4.13 7.27 -8.66
CA VAL A 570 -4.92 6.24 -9.35
C VAL A 570 -6.08 5.86 -8.44
N PHE A 571 -7.29 6.22 -8.81
CA PHE A 571 -8.46 6.10 -7.93
C PHE A 571 -8.93 4.65 -7.82
N HIS A 572 -9.09 4.16 -6.63
CA HIS A 572 -9.65 2.85 -6.33
C HIS A 572 -11.07 2.99 -5.75
N THR A 573 -12.18 2.78 -6.56
CA THR A 573 -12.12 2.22 -7.92
C THR A 573 -13.40 2.53 -8.69
N CYS A 574 -13.32 2.56 -10.02
CA CYS A 574 -14.49 2.51 -10.88
C CYS A 574 -14.83 1.04 -11.18
N THR A 575 -15.99 0.57 -10.72
CA THR A 575 -16.53 -0.73 -11.12
C THR A 575 -17.51 -0.54 -12.27
N HIS A 576 -17.25 -1.23 -13.37
CA HIS A 576 -18.10 -1.18 -14.55
C HIS A 576 -19.59 -1.38 -14.21
N ASN A 577 -20.44 -0.51 -14.73
CA ASN A 577 -21.89 -0.64 -14.63
C ASN A 577 -22.48 -1.00 -16.00
N PRO A 578 -22.88 -2.26 -16.23
CA PRO A 578 -23.43 -2.69 -17.51
C PRO A 578 -24.81 -2.09 -17.83
N GLN A 579 -25.48 -1.47 -16.85
CA GLN A 579 -26.81 -0.90 -17.01
C GLN A 579 -26.75 0.55 -17.49
N THR A 580 -27.62 0.91 -18.43
CA THR A 580 -27.77 2.28 -18.96
C THR A 580 -29.20 2.81 -18.76
N ASP A 581 -30.01 2.12 -17.95
CA ASP A 581 -31.41 2.44 -17.70
C ASP A 581 -31.67 3.45 -16.57
N GLY A 582 -30.61 4.10 -16.06
CA GLY A 582 -30.72 5.11 -15.03
C GLY A 582 -30.81 4.59 -13.59
N ARG A 583 -30.65 3.31 -13.36
CA ARG A 583 -30.59 2.75 -11.98
C ARG A 583 -29.40 3.30 -11.21
N MET A 584 -29.68 3.78 -9.99
CA MET A 584 -28.66 4.41 -9.12
C MET A 584 -28.72 3.83 -7.71
N PRO A 585 -27.60 3.86 -6.96
CA PRO A 585 -26.28 4.35 -7.33
C PRO A 585 -25.48 3.43 -8.26
N GLY A 586 -25.81 2.13 -8.39
CA GLY A 586 -25.17 1.22 -9.32
C GLY A 586 -24.20 0.24 -8.67
N THR A 587 -23.02 0.13 -9.24
CA THR A 587 -22.02 -0.91 -8.92
C THR A 587 -21.00 -0.44 -7.90
N SER A 588 -20.32 -1.40 -7.27
CA SER A 588 -19.14 -1.20 -6.42
C SER A 588 -18.21 -2.41 -6.53
N PHE A 589 -16.92 -2.25 -6.19
CA PHE A 589 -15.92 -3.31 -6.32
C PHE A 589 -16.19 -4.51 -5.41
N GLY A 590 -16.65 -4.26 -4.22
CA GLY A 590 -17.04 -5.29 -3.25
C GLY A 590 -18.04 -4.73 -2.27
N SER A 591 -18.44 -5.53 -1.29
CA SER A 591 -19.30 -5.06 -0.20
C SER A 591 -18.54 -4.24 0.84
N TYR A 592 -17.22 -4.17 0.76
CA TYR A 592 -16.39 -3.63 1.81
C TYR A 592 -15.04 -3.05 1.35
N ILE A 593 -14.66 -3.16 0.08
CA ILE A 593 -13.40 -2.62 -0.45
C ILE A 593 -13.67 -1.62 -1.55
N GLY A 594 -12.93 -0.51 -1.56
CA GLY A 594 -12.96 0.51 -2.59
C GLY A 594 -13.97 1.63 -2.37
N THR A 595 -13.60 2.83 -2.74
CA THR A 595 -14.50 3.97 -2.85
C THR A 595 -15.18 3.91 -4.22
N PRO A 596 -16.53 3.94 -4.31
CA PRO A 596 -17.22 3.73 -5.59
C PRO A 596 -17.22 5.02 -6.44
N PHE A 597 -16.22 5.16 -7.30
CA PHE A 597 -16.15 6.24 -8.30
C PHE A 597 -16.95 5.87 -9.54
N VAL A 598 -18.26 5.85 -9.41
CA VAL A 598 -19.19 5.42 -10.45
C VAL A 598 -20.15 6.55 -10.86
N ARG A 599 -20.55 6.59 -12.13
CA ARG A 599 -21.42 7.63 -12.71
C ARG A 599 -22.78 7.80 -12.03
N GLY A 600 -23.22 6.84 -11.23
CA GLY A 600 -24.45 6.89 -10.45
C GLY A 600 -24.33 7.59 -9.09
N GLN A 601 -23.18 8.10 -8.70
CA GLN A 601 -23.04 8.88 -7.47
C GLN A 601 -23.80 10.21 -7.54
N THR A 602 -24.41 10.61 -6.42
CA THR A 602 -25.12 11.91 -6.34
C THR A 602 -24.20 13.10 -6.65
N TRP A 603 -22.96 12.99 -6.25
CA TRP A 603 -21.92 14.01 -6.37
C TRP A 603 -21.10 13.89 -7.68
N TRP A 604 -21.43 12.99 -8.60
CA TRP A 604 -20.64 12.79 -9.83
C TRP A 604 -20.49 14.09 -10.64
N ARG A 605 -21.49 14.94 -10.63
CA ARG A 605 -21.48 16.25 -11.30
C ARG A 605 -20.38 17.21 -10.81
N TYR A 606 -19.86 17.00 -9.58
CA TYR A 606 -18.75 17.79 -9.01
C TYR A 606 -17.39 17.15 -9.23
N MET A 607 -17.34 15.96 -9.81
CA MET A 607 -16.12 15.17 -9.92
C MET A 607 -15.05 15.91 -10.71
N ARG A 608 -15.43 16.65 -11.74
CA ARG A 608 -14.51 17.44 -12.55
C ARG A 608 -13.74 18.47 -11.73
N SER A 609 -14.38 19.16 -10.81
CA SER A 609 -13.72 20.15 -9.94
C SER A 609 -12.68 19.47 -9.02
N PHE A 610 -12.97 18.27 -8.53
CA PHE A 610 -12.04 17.50 -7.69
C PHE A 610 -10.85 16.96 -8.50
N THR A 611 -11.10 16.40 -9.68
CA THR A 611 -10.00 15.89 -10.54
C THR A 611 -9.15 17.01 -11.12
N ASP A 612 -9.71 18.19 -11.40
CA ASP A 612 -8.93 19.37 -11.81
C ASP A 612 -8.00 19.85 -10.67
N TRP A 613 -8.50 19.83 -9.41
CA TRP A 613 -7.68 20.14 -8.24
C TRP A 613 -6.54 19.11 -8.06
N THR A 614 -6.85 17.80 -8.14
CA THR A 614 -5.82 16.76 -8.03
C THR A 614 -4.81 16.86 -9.16
N ALA A 615 -5.24 17.05 -10.40
CA ALA A 615 -4.35 17.20 -11.55
C ALA A 615 -3.40 18.39 -11.40
N LYS A 616 -3.89 19.52 -10.86
CA LYS A 616 -3.05 20.71 -10.59
C LYS A 616 -2.00 20.45 -9.52
N CYS A 617 -2.38 19.73 -8.44
CA CYS A 617 -1.42 19.30 -7.41
C CYS A 617 -0.37 18.34 -8.00
N CYS A 618 -0.79 17.37 -8.81
CA CYS A 618 0.10 16.43 -9.47
C CYS A 618 1.07 17.14 -10.44
N GLU A 619 0.57 18.03 -11.29
CA GLU A 619 1.40 18.85 -12.18
C GLU A 619 2.48 19.62 -11.42
N PHE A 620 2.08 20.24 -10.29
CA PHE A 620 3.00 20.98 -9.44
C PHE A 620 4.07 20.08 -8.79
N LEU A 621 3.66 18.91 -8.31
CA LEU A 621 4.53 17.95 -7.62
C LEU A 621 5.43 17.13 -8.56
N GLU A 622 5.14 17.06 -9.85
CA GLU A 622 6.01 16.43 -10.86
C GLU A 622 7.11 17.36 -11.40
N ARG A 623 7.12 18.64 -11.02
CA ARG A 623 8.10 19.63 -11.53
C ARG A 623 9.48 19.40 -10.91
N GLY A 624 10.54 19.52 -11.72
CA GLY A 624 11.92 19.51 -11.27
C GLY A 624 12.31 18.32 -10.37
N HIS A 625 13.14 18.58 -9.34
CA HIS A 625 13.63 17.58 -8.40
C HIS A 625 13.17 17.86 -6.97
N ALA A 626 12.90 16.81 -6.21
CA ALA A 626 12.61 16.91 -4.79
C ALA A 626 13.83 17.43 -4.00
N VAL A 627 13.57 18.12 -2.91
CA VAL A 627 14.61 18.54 -1.97
C VAL A 627 14.51 17.70 -0.70
N VAL A 628 15.50 16.84 -0.50
CA VAL A 628 15.59 15.90 0.62
C VAL A 628 16.93 16.08 1.32
N ASP A 629 16.94 16.08 2.65
CA ASP A 629 18.13 16.41 3.44
C ASP A 629 19.05 15.21 3.66
N ALA A 630 18.45 14.05 3.95
CA ALA A 630 19.17 12.86 4.40
C ALA A 630 18.85 11.62 3.60
N LEU A 631 19.86 10.76 3.42
CA LEU A 631 19.70 9.35 3.05
C LEU A 631 19.76 8.50 4.32
N ARG A 632 18.72 7.74 4.64
CA ARG A 632 18.69 6.77 5.73
C ARG A 632 19.02 5.38 5.18
N TYR A 633 20.16 4.83 5.57
CA TYR A 633 20.51 3.48 5.18
C TYR A 633 19.58 2.45 5.84
N LEU A 634 19.02 1.54 5.05
CA LEU A 634 18.08 0.55 5.54
C LEU A 634 18.75 -0.61 6.29
N GLY A 635 20.01 -0.91 6.01
CA GLY A 635 20.72 -2.07 6.53
C GLY A 635 20.90 -3.16 5.48
N ASP A 636 21.64 -4.20 5.83
CA ASP A 636 21.97 -5.33 4.95
C ASP A 636 21.07 -6.56 5.16
N GLU A 637 20.10 -6.51 6.08
CA GLU A 637 19.31 -7.67 6.51
C GLU A 637 18.28 -8.16 5.51
N LEU A 638 17.75 -7.33 4.64
CA LEU A 638 16.69 -7.62 3.64
C LEU A 638 15.34 -8.10 4.19
N ASP A 639 15.14 -8.02 5.48
CA ASP A 639 13.96 -8.55 6.19
C ASP A 639 13.17 -7.49 6.94
N HIS A 640 13.61 -6.24 6.80
CA HIS A 640 13.00 -5.13 7.50
C HIS A 640 12.00 -4.40 6.61
N LYS A 641 10.93 -4.04 7.25
CA LYS A 641 9.92 -3.15 6.75
C LYS A 641 10.20 -1.77 7.33
N PRO A 642 10.45 -0.76 6.50
CA PRO A 642 10.56 0.60 7.00
C PRO A 642 9.26 1.04 7.65
N ASP A 643 9.34 1.64 8.86
CA ASP A 643 8.18 2.20 9.52
C ASP A 643 7.77 3.50 8.80
N GLU A 644 6.58 3.52 8.23
CA GLU A 644 5.99 4.70 7.58
C GLU A 644 5.89 5.92 8.51
N LEU A 645 5.83 5.67 9.82
CA LEU A 645 5.71 6.69 10.87
C LEU A 645 7.04 6.89 11.63
N GLU A 646 8.15 6.31 11.15
CA GLU A 646 9.46 6.53 11.77
C GLU A 646 9.73 8.02 11.93
N TYR A 647 10.06 8.40 13.16
CA TYR A 647 10.33 9.79 13.52
C TYR A 647 11.50 10.37 12.73
N PHE A 648 11.31 11.56 12.20
CA PHE A 648 12.38 12.38 11.66
C PHE A 648 12.14 13.84 12.06
N PRO A 649 13.18 14.65 12.35
CA PRO A 649 13.01 16.01 12.87
C PRO A 649 12.18 16.92 11.97
N GLU A 650 11.35 17.76 12.60
CA GLU A 650 10.45 18.66 11.88
C GLU A 650 11.25 19.67 11.02
N GLY A 651 10.72 19.98 9.86
CA GLY A 651 11.37 20.88 8.89
C GLY A 651 12.42 20.21 8.01
N PHE A 652 12.67 18.91 8.17
CA PHE A 652 13.58 18.10 7.35
C PHE A 652 12.86 16.96 6.66
N LYS A 653 13.48 16.40 5.61
CA LYS A 653 13.03 15.23 4.87
C LYS A 653 14.15 14.21 4.73
N ASN A 654 13.80 12.92 4.70
CA ASN A 654 14.74 11.84 4.40
C ASN A 654 14.17 10.84 3.40
N ASP A 655 15.05 10.28 2.58
CA ASP A 655 14.80 9.10 1.75
C ASP A 655 15.46 7.87 2.37
N TYR A 656 14.89 6.71 2.10
CA TYR A 656 15.54 5.43 2.37
C TYR A 656 16.62 5.13 1.34
N LEU A 657 17.68 4.41 1.73
CA LEU A 657 18.79 4.01 0.89
C LEU A 657 19.04 2.51 1.05
N ASN A 658 19.11 1.77 -0.05
CA ASN A 658 19.47 0.37 -0.09
C ASN A 658 20.93 0.13 -0.54
N ALA A 659 21.36 -1.13 -0.49
CA ALA A 659 22.71 -1.53 -0.89
C ALA A 659 22.96 -1.31 -2.39
N ASP A 660 21.99 -1.60 -3.27
CA ASP A 660 22.17 -1.40 -4.72
C ASP A 660 22.56 0.05 -5.05
N VAL A 661 21.85 1.01 -4.51
CA VAL A 661 22.16 2.43 -4.76
C VAL A 661 23.46 2.86 -4.07
N LEU A 662 23.70 2.41 -2.84
CA LEU A 662 24.94 2.72 -2.10
C LEU A 662 26.19 2.30 -2.89
N PHE A 663 26.18 1.12 -3.51
CA PHE A 663 27.32 0.59 -4.25
C PHE A 663 27.39 1.07 -5.69
N ASN A 664 26.26 1.18 -6.38
CA ASN A 664 26.22 1.31 -7.84
C ASN A 664 25.86 2.72 -8.34
N ARG A 665 25.28 3.58 -7.51
CA ARG A 665 24.75 4.88 -7.95
C ARG A 665 25.21 6.08 -7.12
N LEU A 666 25.52 5.89 -5.81
CA LEU A 666 25.83 6.97 -4.91
C LEU A 666 27.29 7.41 -5.01
N ASP A 667 27.53 8.72 -5.17
CA ASP A 667 28.87 9.30 -5.09
C ASP A 667 28.83 10.60 -4.24
N VAL A 668 29.99 11.22 -4.06
CA VAL A 668 30.13 12.49 -3.32
C VAL A 668 30.72 13.55 -4.25
N LYS A 669 30.05 14.72 -4.29
CA LYS A 669 30.50 15.92 -5.01
C LYS A 669 30.24 17.13 -4.14
N ASP A 670 31.25 17.99 -3.98
CA ASP A 670 31.19 19.26 -3.20
C ASP A 670 30.61 19.05 -1.78
N GLY A 671 31.01 17.95 -1.13
CA GLY A 671 30.57 17.57 0.21
C GLY A 671 29.13 17.09 0.34
N ARG A 672 28.45 16.86 -0.77
CA ARG A 672 27.08 16.31 -0.84
C ARG A 672 27.07 14.94 -1.48
N PHE A 673 26.20 14.08 -1.02
CA PHE A 673 25.90 12.83 -1.72
C PHE A 673 25.07 13.14 -2.95
N VAL A 674 25.42 12.56 -4.09
CA VAL A 674 24.79 12.84 -5.38
C VAL A 674 24.43 11.54 -6.10
N LEU A 675 23.34 11.60 -6.86
CA LEU A 675 22.89 10.54 -7.77
C LEU A 675 23.00 10.99 -9.23
N PRO A 676 23.15 10.06 -10.18
CA PRO A 676 23.31 10.40 -11.61
C PRO A 676 22.17 11.25 -12.17
N ASP A 677 20.96 11.11 -11.63
CA ASP A 677 19.74 11.77 -12.10
C ASP A 677 19.52 13.15 -11.47
N GLY A 678 20.51 13.69 -10.75
CA GLY A 678 20.50 15.06 -10.23
C GLY A 678 20.04 15.21 -8.78
N MET A 679 19.53 14.15 -8.14
CA MET A 679 19.23 14.19 -6.71
C MET A 679 20.49 14.36 -5.87
N SER A 680 20.38 15.12 -4.77
CA SER A 680 21.51 15.33 -3.86
C SER A 680 21.06 15.48 -2.41
N TYR A 681 21.91 14.98 -1.49
CA TYR A 681 21.62 14.90 -0.05
C TYR A 681 22.76 15.49 0.77
N SER A 682 22.43 16.07 1.91
CA SER A 682 23.41 16.69 2.81
C SER A 682 24.09 15.70 3.74
N VAL A 683 23.44 14.57 4.03
CA VAL A 683 23.92 13.59 5.01
C VAL A 683 23.52 12.16 4.64
N LEU A 684 24.39 11.21 4.92
CA LEU A 684 24.08 9.79 4.98
C LEU A 684 23.89 9.41 6.46
N TRP A 685 22.67 9.05 6.82
CA TRP A 685 22.31 8.61 8.16
C TRP A 685 22.28 7.08 8.24
N VAL A 686 23.04 6.53 9.18
CA VAL A 686 23.11 5.10 9.48
C VAL A 686 22.59 4.91 10.91
N PRO A 687 21.36 4.41 11.11
CA PRO A 687 20.85 4.12 12.46
C PRO A 687 21.66 3.06 13.18
N ASP A 688 21.79 3.14 14.52
CA ASP A 688 22.48 2.11 15.31
C ASP A 688 21.80 0.75 15.25
N SER A 689 20.53 0.74 14.84
CA SER A 689 19.69 -0.48 14.79
C SER A 689 19.90 -1.34 13.55
N VAL A 690 20.68 -0.90 12.54
CA VAL A 690 20.87 -1.63 11.29
C VAL A 690 22.17 -2.43 11.29
N MET A 691 22.13 -3.59 10.66
CA MET A 691 23.32 -4.40 10.42
C MET A 691 24.14 -3.84 9.25
N LEU A 692 25.45 -3.81 9.40
CA LEU A 692 26.39 -3.45 8.33
C LEU A 692 27.34 -4.60 8.08
N LEU A 693 27.38 -5.07 6.85
CA LEU A 693 28.44 -5.99 6.43
C LEU A 693 29.79 -5.27 6.25
N PRO A 694 30.90 -5.98 6.31
CA PRO A 694 32.24 -5.39 6.18
C PRO A 694 32.42 -4.59 4.88
N GLU A 695 31.86 -5.05 3.77
CA GLU A 695 31.89 -4.35 2.47
C GLU A 695 31.07 -3.06 2.50
N THR A 696 29.88 -3.10 3.10
CA THR A 696 29.02 -1.91 3.26
C THR A 696 29.71 -0.86 4.10
N LYS A 697 30.33 -1.26 5.21
CA LYS A 697 31.10 -0.36 6.06
C LYS A 697 32.25 0.27 5.28
N ARG A 698 33.04 -0.51 4.54
CA ARG A 698 34.14 0.04 3.70
C ARG A 698 33.59 1.05 2.68
N ARG A 699 32.46 0.75 2.02
CA ARG A 699 31.89 1.68 1.05
C ARG A 699 31.43 2.99 1.70
N ILE A 700 30.85 2.94 2.88
CA ILE A 700 30.48 4.14 3.67
C ILE A 700 31.74 4.94 4.05
N ASP A 701 32.80 4.26 4.50
CA ASP A 701 34.08 4.90 4.83
C ASP A 701 34.72 5.59 3.60
N GLU A 702 34.68 4.96 2.42
CA GLU A 702 35.12 5.54 1.15
C GLU A 702 34.35 6.82 0.80
N LEU A 703 33.03 6.81 0.92
CA LEU A 703 32.20 7.98 0.66
C LEU A 703 32.48 9.10 1.67
N SER A 704 32.71 8.76 2.92
CA SER A 704 33.14 9.70 3.97
C SER A 704 34.50 10.32 3.65
N ALA A 705 35.48 9.51 3.21
CA ALA A 705 36.81 9.99 2.82
C ALA A 705 36.78 10.94 1.60
N LYS A 706 35.78 10.81 0.72
CA LYS A 706 35.51 11.76 -0.36
C LYS A 706 34.87 13.08 0.10
N GLY A 707 34.63 13.26 1.41
CA GLY A 707 34.04 14.46 2.01
C GLY A 707 32.52 14.35 2.25
N GLY A 708 31.89 13.23 2.04
CA GLY A 708 30.49 12.99 2.37
C GLY A 708 30.25 13.00 3.88
N ARG A 709 29.21 13.70 4.35
CA ARG A 709 28.88 13.76 5.78
C ARG A 709 28.11 12.52 6.19
N VAL A 710 28.77 11.55 6.82
CA VAL A 710 28.14 10.37 7.42
C VAL A 710 27.81 10.63 8.89
N ARG A 711 26.65 10.18 9.35
CA ARG A 711 26.19 10.27 10.75
C ARG A 711 25.63 8.92 11.19
N PHE A 712 26.12 8.42 12.31
CA PHE A 712 25.61 7.25 13.00
C PHE A 712 24.67 7.67 14.14
N GLY A 713 23.71 6.83 14.49
CA GLY A 713 22.85 6.99 15.65
C GLY A 713 21.45 7.50 15.35
N THR A 714 20.98 8.49 16.13
CA THR A 714 19.58 8.95 16.10
C THR A 714 19.27 9.88 14.93
N ALA A 715 17.98 10.04 14.62
CA ALA A 715 17.49 10.96 13.59
C ALA A 715 17.85 12.44 13.89
N ASP A 716 17.78 12.87 15.17
CA ASP A 716 18.19 14.22 15.58
C ASP A 716 19.69 14.43 15.35
N GLY A 717 20.51 13.42 15.64
CA GLY A 717 21.95 13.43 15.38
C GLY A 717 22.28 13.54 13.89
N ALA A 718 21.47 12.95 13.04
CA ALA A 718 21.65 13.00 11.59
C ALA A 718 21.56 14.42 11.04
N VAL A 719 20.62 15.23 11.50
CA VAL A 719 20.41 16.61 11.03
C VAL A 719 21.11 17.67 11.88
N ALA A 720 21.86 17.26 12.90
CA ALA A 720 22.56 18.21 13.76
C ALA A 720 23.49 19.13 12.95
N GLY A 721 23.33 20.46 13.11
CA GLY A 721 24.07 21.48 12.38
C GLY A 721 23.57 21.73 10.95
N LEU A 722 22.48 21.11 10.51
CA LEU A 722 21.75 21.50 9.30
C LEU A 722 20.67 22.54 9.64
N SER A 723 20.28 23.31 8.64
CA SER A 723 19.17 24.26 8.77
C SER A 723 17.91 23.66 8.16
N PRO A 724 16.77 23.66 8.86
CA PRO A 724 15.52 23.12 8.34
C PRO A 724 15.06 23.87 7.09
N GLN A 725 14.35 23.16 6.21
CA GLN A 725 13.79 23.74 4.98
C GLN A 725 12.61 24.67 5.28
N ILE A 726 11.86 24.37 6.35
CA ILE A 726 10.73 25.16 6.82
C ILE A 726 10.71 25.21 8.35
N VAL A 727 10.31 26.34 8.91
CA VAL A 727 10.10 26.50 10.36
C VAL A 727 8.72 27.08 10.60
N PHE A 728 7.93 26.40 11.44
CA PHE A 728 6.60 26.83 11.82
C PHE A 728 6.64 27.68 13.09
N ARG A 729 5.91 28.80 13.08
CA ARG A 729 5.75 29.68 14.24
C ARG A 729 4.24 29.95 14.44
N PRO A 730 3.50 28.98 15.00
CA PRO A 730 2.07 29.16 15.25
C PRO A 730 1.84 30.38 16.14
N GLY A 731 0.73 31.07 15.88
CA GLY A 731 0.25 32.18 16.68
C GLY A 731 -0.25 31.76 18.07
N ARG A 732 -0.77 32.70 18.87
CA ARG A 732 -1.41 32.36 20.16
C ARG A 732 -2.73 31.59 19.93
N GLY A 733 -2.81 30.38 20.42
CA GLY A 733 -3.94 29.46 20.28
C GLY A 733 -3.44 28.09 19.82
N ASN A 734 -4.35 27.14 19.56
CA ASN A 734 -4.01 25.86 18.92
C ASN A 734 -3.63 26.12 17.45
N GLY A 735 -2.40 26.50 17.22
CA GLY A 735 -1.84 26.54 15.88
C GLY A 735 -1.55 25.11 15.44
N GLY A 736 -2.33 24.56 14.48
CA GLY A 736 -2.06 23.27 13.86
C GLY A 736 -0.70 23.22 13.18
N LYS A 737 -0.42 22.12 12.49
CA LYS A 737 0.83 21.90 11.77
C LYS A 737 0.66 22.16 10.29
N LEU A 738 1.78 22.42 9.61
CA LEU A 738 1.82 22.44 8.16
C LEU A 738 2.33 21.09 7.63
N LEU A 739 1.61 20.52 6.70
CA LEU A 739 2.01 19.41 5.85
C LEU A 739 2.67 20.02 4.61
N TRP A 740 3.83 19.51 4.21
CA TRP A 740 4.59 20.16 3.14
C TRP A 740 5.47 19.20 2.34
N TYR A 741 5.76 19.61 1.10
CA TYR A 741 6.74 18.97 0.23
C TYR A 741 7.42 20.02 -0.64
N ARG A 742 8.74 19.85 -0.92
CA ARG A 742 9.52 20.84 -1.65
C ARG A 742 10.15 20.27 -2.90
N ARG A 743 10.13 21.06 -3.96
CA ARG A 743 10.80 20.76 -5.23
C ARG A 743 11.51 21.99 -5.77
N ILE A 744 12.57 21.78 -6.55
CA ILE A 744 13.27 22.83 -7.29
C ILE A 744 13.14 22.55 -8.77
N ASP A 745 12.67 23.54 -9.53
CA ASP A 745 12.48 23.48 -10.99
C ASP A 745 13.22 24.67 -11.63
N GLY A 746 14.48 24.44 -12.01
CA GLY A 746 15.36 25.50 -12.49
C GLY A 746 15.58 26.60 -11.43
N GLU A 747 15.18 27.83 -11.72
CA GLU A 747 15.24 28.97 -10.81
C GLU A 747 14.00 29.12 -9.92
N LYS A 748 13.05 28.16 -9.96
CA LYS A 748 11.83 28.19 -9.16
C LYS A 748 11.96 27.22 -8.00
N ASP A 749 11.57 27.68 -6.81
CA ASP A 749 11.52 26.89 -5.60
C ASP A 749 10.05 26.68 -5.22
N CYS A 750 9.60 25.44 -5.29
CA CYS A 750 8.20 25.06 -5.24
C CYS A 750 7.89 24.35 -3.92
N PHE A 751 6.94 24.86 -3.15
CA PHE A 751 6.46 24.26 -1.92
C PHE A 751 4.97 23.92 -2.03
N PHE A 752 4.64 22.64 -2.01
CA PHE A 752 3.30 22.19 -1.65
C PHE A 752 3.14 22.39 -0.14
N VAL A 753 2.13 23.11 0.28
CA VAL A 753 1.85 23.38 1.70
C VAL A 753 0.37 23.19 1.98
N ALA A 754 0.03 22.55 3.06
CA ALA A 754 -1.35 22.47 3.55
C ALA A 754 -1.36 22.48 5.08
N SER A 755 -2.48 22.89 5.67
CA SER A 755 -2.71 22.72 7.11
C SER A 755 -3.11 21.27 7.42
N ASP A 756 -2.98 20.88 8.68
CA ASP A 756 -3.56 19.65 9.21
C ASP A 756 -5.07 19.82 9.57
N GLU A 757 -5.60 18.87 10.34
CA GLU A 757 -7.00 18.85 10.79
C GLU A 757 -7.41 20.05 11.65
N ASP A 758 -6.46 20.71 12.30
CA ASP A 758 -6.71 21.87 13.19
C ASP A 758 -6.65 23.20 12.43
N GLY A 759 -6.27 23.17 11.14
CA GLY A 759 -5.95 24.38 10.39
C GLY A 759 -4.59 24.95 10.80
N TYR A 760 -4.24 26.13 10.30
CA TYR A 760 -3.00 26.80 10.70
C TYR A 760 -3.17 28.33 10.73
N SER A 761 -2.75 28.95 11.81
CA SER A 761 -2.65 30.41 11.92
C SER A 761 -1.29 30.79 12.52
N GLY A 762 -0.46 31.52 11.77
CA GLY A 762 0.86 31.89 12.24
C GLY A 762 1.83 32.28 11.13
N LYS A 763 3.11 32.35 11.49
CA LYS A 763 4.19 32.59 10.52
C LYS A 763 4.86 31.28 10.13
N ALA A 764 5.24 31.16 8.85
CA ALA A 764 6.08 30.09 8.35
C ALA A 764 7.31 30.69 7.66
N GLU A 765 8.49 30.17 8.00
CA GLU A 765 9.77 30.57 7.43
C GLU A 765 10.23 29.51 6.43
N PHE A 766 10.37 29.87 5.17
CA PHE A 766 10.77 29.00 4.06
C PHE A 766 12.22 29.29 3.67
N ARG A 767 13.07 28.28 3.73
CA ARG A 767 14.46 28.36 3.24
C ARG A 767 14.46 28.02 1.75
N THR A 768 14.44 29.04 0.92
CA THR A 768 14.44 28.90 -0.54
C THR A 768 15.83 29.09 -1.14
N ILE A 769 16.00 28.76 -2.44
CA ILE A 769 17.19 29.09 -3.22
C ILE A 769 17.39 30.62 -3.35
N HIS A 770 16.35 31.41 -3.07
CA HIS A 770 16.38 32.88 -3.06
C HIS A 770 16.51 33.46 -1.65
N GLY A 771 16.98 32.67 -0.66
CA GLY A 771 17.14 33.07 0.74
C GLY A 771 15.90 32.73 1.60
N LEU A 772 15.95 33.20 2.85
CA LEU A 772 14.86 32.97 3.80
C LEU A 772 13.67 33.88 3.49
N LYS A 773 12.48 33.28 3.40
CA LYS A 773 11.20 33.97 3.16
C LYS A 773 10.25 33.68 4.31
N THR A 774 9.60 34.68 4.85
CA THR A 774 8.62 34.57 5.93
C THR A 774 7.25 34.95 5.42
N LEU A 775 6.28 34.04 5.54
CA LEU A 775 4.88 34.29 5.19
C LEU A 775 4.02 34.24 6.46
N THR A 776 2.97 35.06 6.49
CA THR A 776 1.90 34.96 7.47
C THR A 776 0.77 34.14 6.81
N LEU A 777 0.42 33.03 7.41
CA LEU A 777 -0.56 32.08 6.88
C LEU A 777 -1.75 31.96 7.81
N GLU A 778 -2.94 31.92 7.23
CA GLU A 778 -4.18 31.58 7.88
C GLU A 778 -4.91 30.59 6.98
N LEU A 779 -4.93 29.33 7.38
CA LEU A 779 -5.44 28.20 6.59
C LEU A 779 -6.50 27.46 7.39
N ALA A 780 -7.65 27.23 6.74
CA ALA A 780 -8.66 26.31 7.24
C ALA A 780 -8.13 24.86 7.18
N PRO A 781 -8.75 23.90 7.91
CA PRO A 781 -8.36 22.50 7.87
C PRO A 781 -8.20 21.94 6.44
N PHE A 782 -7.03 21.35 6.17
CA PHE A 782 -6.62 20.80 4.87
C PHE A 782 -6.67 21.80 3.69
N GLU A 783 -6.65 23.08 3.98
CA GLU A 783 -6.49 24.08 2.92
C GLU A 783 -5.08 24.01 2.35
N THR A 784 -4.96 24.07 1.02
CA THR A 784 -3.75 23.78 0.25
C THR A 784 -3.25 25.02 -0.47
N LEU A 785 -1.93 25.26 -0.43
CA LEU A 785 -1.22 26.24 -1.21
C LEU A 785 -0.20 25.55 -2.13
N LEU A 786 -0.03 26.07 -3.33
CA LEU A 786 1.01 25.70 -4.28
C LEU A 786 1.97 26.88 -4.46
N LEU A 787 2.90 27.05 -3.51
CA LEU A 787 3.77 28.21 -3.43
C LEU A 787 4.96 28.08 -4.39
N GLU A 788 5.05 28.98 -5.35
CA GLU A 788 6.21 29.14 -6.23
C GLU A 788 7.01 30.39 -5.82
N PHE A 789 8.23 30.21 -5.30
CA PHE A 789 9.16 31.26 -5.01
C PHE A 789 10.10 31.51 -6.19
N SER A 790 10.25 32.77 -6.56
CA SER A 790 11.15 33.24 -7.60
C SER A 790 11.93 34.47 -7.13
N LYS A 791 12.82 34.98 -7.97
CA LYS A 791 13.53 36.27 -7.71
C LYS A 791 12.54 37.42 -7.54
N ASN A 792 11.35 37.32 -8.18
CA ASN A 792 10.36 38.39 -8.21
C ASN A 792 9.33 38.32 -7.05
N GLY A 793 9.39 37.28 -6.20
CA GLY A 793 8.46 37.10 -5.10
C GLY A 793 7.89 35.69 -4.96
N VAL A 794 6.73 35.58 -4.33
CA VAL A 794 5.99 34.32 -4.14
C VAL A 794 4.63 34.42 -4.83
N ALA A 795 4.23 33.34 -5.49
CA ALA A 795 2.92 33.16 -6.06
C ALA A 795 2.26 31.88 -5.50
N ASP A 796 0.97 31.91 -5.25
CA ASP A 796 0.15 30.74 -4.98
C ASP A 796 -0.54 30.31 -6.29
N LEU A 797 -0.23 29.12 -6.75
CA LEU A 797 -0.75 28.54 -8.00
C LEU A 797 -1.95 27.61 -7.76
N ALA A 798 -2.45 27.50 -6.50
CA ALA A 798 -3.58 26.66 -6.19
C ALA A 798 -4.86 27.10 -6.96
N PRO A 799 -5.68 26.15 -7.44
CA PRO A 799 -6.97 26.50 -8.06
C PRO A 799 -7.87 27.24 -7.08
N SER A 800 -8.56 28.26 -7.54
CA SER A 800 -9.52 29.05 -6.75
C SER A 800 -8.93 29.81 -5.55
N ALA A 801 -7.60 30.01 -5.49
CA ALA A 801 -7.02 30.84 -4.45
C ALA A 801 -7.41 32.31 -4.67
N PRO A 802 -8.07 32.98 -3.70
CA PRO A 802 -8.19 34.44 -3.73
C PRO A 802 -6.79 35.03 -3.67
N THR A 803 -6.59 36.21 -4.26
CA THR A 803 -5.31 36.91 -4.22
C THR A 803 -4.94 37.17 -2.75
N ARG A 804 -4.01 36.36 -2.21
CA ARG A 804 -3.64 36.41 -0.79
C ARG A 804 -2.55 37.45 -0.56
N ASP A 805 -2.76 38.29 0.44
CA ASP A 805 -1.70 39.16 0.98
C ASP A 805 -0.91 38.39 2.04
N PHE A 806 0.26 37.88 1.65
CA PHE A 806 1.18 37.18 2.55
C PHE A 806 1.98 38.13 3.48
N THR A 807 1.85 39.46 3.32
CA THR A 807 2.62 40.42 4.12
C THR A 807 2.02 40.68 5.50
N GLY A 808 0.79 40.27 5.72
CA GLY A 808 0.09 40.44 7.01
C GLY A 808 -0.29 41.88 7.32
N THR A 809 -0.27 42.81 6.30
CA THR A 809 -0.63 44.23 6.46
C THR A 809 -2.14 44.45 6.41
N SER A 810 -2.95 43.41 6.34
CA SER A 810 -4.43 43.52 6.38
C SER A 810 -4.83 44.21 7.69
N ARG A 811 -5.17 45.51 7.60
CA ARG A 811 -5.80 46.26 8.70
C ARG A 811 -7.14 45.60 8.98
N SER A 812 -7.40 45.26 10.25
CA SER A 812 -8.74 44.88 10.72
C SER A 812 -9.74 46.00 10.40
N ARG A 813 -10.43 45.90 9.24
CA ARG A 813 -11.61 46.71 8.99
C ARG A 813 -12.75 46.08 9.74
N GLU A 814 -13.60 46.90 10.35
CA GLU A 814 -14.86 46.45 10.96
C GLU A 814 -15.71 45.75 9.92
N VAL A 815 -15.86 44.43 10.04
CA VAL A 815 -16.55 43.59 9.05
C VAL A 815 -18.04 43.80 9.25
N LYS A 816 -18.70 44.52 8.32
CA LYS A 816 -20.17 44.53 8.27
C LYS A 816 -20.63 43.19 7.73
N SER A 817 -21.25 42.38 8.57
CA SER A 817 -21.83 41.09 8.17
C SER A 817 -23.35 41.12 8.17
N ARG A 818 -23.95 40.42 7.21
CA ARG A 818 -25.39 40.22 7.09
C ARG A 818 -25.69 38.72 7.01
N LYS A 819 -26.43 38.20 7.97
CA LYS A 819 -26.98 36.84 7.92
C LYS A 819 -28.22 36.84 7.03
N LEU A 820 -28.31 35.86 6.12
CA LEU A 820 -29.46 35.66 5.26
C LEU A 820 -30.46 34.72 5.93
N SER A 821 -31.73 35.01 5.77
CA SER A 821 -32.91 34.29 6.30
C SER A 821 -33.97 34.10 5.21
N ASP A 822 -35.08 33.44 5.57
CA ASP A 822 -36.26 33.28 4.72
C ASP A 822 -35.94 32.52 3.42
N TRP A 823 -35.58 31.27 3.62
CA TRP A 823 -35.19 30.37 2.54
C TRP A 823 -36.40 29.65 1.94
N LYS A 824 -36.42 29.54 0.62
CA LYS A 824 -37.23 28.58 -0.11
C LYS A 824 -36.34 27.39 -0.45
N VAL A 825 -36.72 26.19 -0.05
CA VAL A 825 -36.01 24.93 -0.36
C VAL A 825 -36.88 24.16 -1.36
N SER A 826 -36.31 23.81 -2.50
CA SER A 826 -36.99 23.02 -3.53
C SER A 826 -36.30 21.64 -3.65
N PHE A 827 -37.10 20.58 -3.52
CA PHE A 827 -36.63 19.19 -3.71
C PHE A 827 -37.18 18.64 -5.04
N PRO A 828 -36.46 17.73 -5.70
CA PRO A 828 -36.97 17.04 -6.87
C PRO A 828 -38.21 16.20 -6.51
N PRO A 829 -39.22 16.07 -7.43
CA PRO A 829 -40.42 15.29 -7.18
C PRO A 829 -40.13 13.80 -7.03
N GLY A 830 -41.00 13.10 -6.31
CA GLY A 830 -40.97 11.65 -6.25
C GLY A 830 -40.02 11.06 -5.17
N TRP A 831 -39.34 11.86 -4.35
CA TRP A 831 -38.40 11.39 -3.32
C TRP A 831 -38.92 11.56 -1.88
N GLY A 832 -40.23 11.81 -1.72
CA GLY A 832 -40.87 11.90 -0.40
C GLY A 832 -40.70 13.24 0.34
N ALA A 833 -39.84 14.12 -0.15
CA ALA A 833 -39.73 15.50 0.32
C ALA A 833 -40.71 16.42 -0.40
N PRO A 834 -41.22 17.52 0.22
CA PRO A 834 -42.06 18.49 -0.44
C PRO A 834 -41.30 19.19 -1.59
N GLU A 835 -41.93 19.37 -2.74
CA GLU A 835 -41.28 20.06 -3.87
C GLU A 835 -40.87 21.49 -3.52
N ASN A 836 -41.59 22.14 -2.62
CA ASN A 836 -41.30 23.47 -2.12
C ASN A 836 -41.57 23.56 -0.62
N LEU A 837 -40.57 24.04 0.13
CA LEU A 837 -40.65 24.25 1.56
C LEU A 837 -40.08 25.63 1.91
N SER A 838 -40.85 26.44 2.67
CA SER A 838 -40.32 27.71 3.19
C SER A 838 -39.80 27.49 4.63
N VAL A 839 -38.57 27.92 4.89
CA VAL A 839 -37.91 27.78 6.20
C VAL A 839 -37.29 29.12 6.63
N SER A 840 -37.58 29.55 7.84
CA SER A 840 -36.98 30.76 8.42
C SER A 840 -35.58 30.48 9.00
N ARG A 841 -35.26 29.21 9.28
CA ARG A 841 -33.98 28.76 9.84
C ARG A 841 -33.47 27.53 9.10
N LEU A 842 -32.20 27.57 8.72
CA LEU A 842 -31.50 26.43 8.13
C LEU A 842 -31.30 25.33 9.17
N ALA A 843 -31.49 24.08 8.75
CA ALA A 843 -31.30 22.88 9.54
C ALA A 843 -31.03 21.69 8.62
N PRO A 844 -30.48 20.57 9.14
CA PRO A 844 -30.37 19.33 8.38
C PRO A 844 -31.73 18.91 7.78
N TRP A 845 -31.73 18.34 6.56
CA TRP A 845 -32.97 17.93 5.89
C TRP A 845 -33.86 17.03 6.74
N LYS A 846 -33.25 16.12 7.49
CA LYS A 846 -33.98 15.20 8.40
C LYS A 846 -34.76 15.91 9.51
N ASP A 847 -34.38 17.14 9.84
CA ASP A 847 -34.95 17.93 10.94
C ASP A 847 -35.85 19.08 10.46
N LEU A 848 -36.03 19.23 9.13
CA LEU A 848 -36.89 20.26 8.56
C LEU A 848 -38.38 20.00 8.91
N PRO A 849 -39.15 21.03 9.24
CA PRO A 849 -40.57 20.89 9.61
C PRO A 849 -41.39 20.40 8.41
N GLY A 850 -42.36 19.53 8.65
CA GLY A 850 -43.33 19.07 7.64
C GLY A 850 -42.75 18.04 6.64
N ILE A 851 -41.54 17.54 6.83
CA ILE A 851 -40.91 16.54 5.94
C ILE A 851 -41.35 15.12 6.36
N SER A 852 -41.71 14.27 5.40
CA SER A 852 -42.14 12.88 5.66
C SER A 852 -40.95 12.00 6.10
N ALA A 853 -41.22 10.80 6.59
CA ALA A 853 -40.17 9.83 6.91
C ALA A 853 -39.30 9.47 5.70
N GLU A 854 -39.90 9.35 4.52
CA GLU A 854 -39.18 9.13 3.26
C GLU A 854 -38.35 10.37 2.88
N GLY A 855 -38.93 11.57 3.03
CA GLY A 855 -38.26 12.83 2.74
C GLY A 855 -37.05 13.10 3.66
N ARG A 856 -37.09 12.68 4.93
CA ARG A 856 -35.94 12.77 5.84
C ARG A 856 -34.75 11.97 5.34
N ALA A 857 -35.00 10.92 4.60
CA ALA A 857 -33.99 10.07 3.98
C ALA A 857 -33.61 10.52 2.56
N PHE A 858 -33.98 11.71 2.13
CA PHE A 858 -33.66 12.22 0.80
C PHE A 858 -32.14 12.23 0.59
N SER A 859 -31.72 11.71 -0.57
CA SER A 859 -30.35 11.78 -1.11
C SER A 859 -30.41 12.35 -2.52
N GLY A 860 -29.51 13.27 -2.84
CA GLY A 860 -29.50 13.98 -4.11
C GLY A 860 -29.34 15.49 -3.92
N THR A 861 -29.85 16.28 -4.85
CA THR A 861 -29.67 17.74 -4.89
C THR A 861 -30.99 18.45 -4.54
N ALA A 862 -30.93 19.39 -3.58
CA ALA A 862 -31.98 20.35 -3.31
C ALA A 862 -31.48 21.77 -3.54
N VAL A 863 -32.40 22.69 -3.95
CA VAL A 863 -32.06 24.08 -4.26
C VAL A 863 -32.60 24.99 -3.17
N TYR A 864 -31.73 25.78 -2.58
CA TYR A 864 -32.05 26.81 -1.61
C TYR A 864 -32.06 28.18 -2.31
N THR A 865 -33.14 28.95 -2.18
CA THR A 865 -33.25 30.27 -2.74
C THR A 865 -33.51 31.29 -1.62
N ALA A 866 -32.73 32.38 -1.60
CA ALA A 866 -32.95 33.52 -0.74
C ALA A 866 -32.96 34.83 -1.55
N ARG A 867 -33.73 35.81 -1.12
CA ARG A 867 -33.73 37.15 -1.71
C ARG A 867 -33.25 38.17 -0.70
N PHE A 868 -32.44 39.09 -1.14
CA PHE A 868 -31.95 40.18 -0.30
C PHE A 868 -31.75 41.45 -1.12
N GLU A 869 -31.92 42.61 -0.46
CA GLU A 869 -31.78 43.89 -1.08
C GLU A 869 -30.49 44.58 -0.67
N LEU A 870 -29.82 45.22 -1.61
CA LEU A 870 -28.67 46.09 -1.42
C LEU A 870 -28.99 47.50 -1.90
N GLN A 871 -28.79 48.51 -1.07
CA GLN A 871 -29.06 49.91 -1.44
C GLN A 871 -28.12 50.38 -2.56
N SER A 872 -26.90 49.93 -2.58
CA SER A 872 -25.87 50.16 -3.60
C SER A 872 -24.95 48.94 -3.70
N PRO A 873 -24.30 48.72 -4.87
CA PRO A 873 -23.25 47.73 -4.98
C PRO A 873 -22.17 48.04 -3.94
N PRO A 874 -21.66 47.02 -3.24
CA PRO A 874 -20.56 47.24 -2.26
C PRO A 874 -19.30 47.75 -2.94
N GLU A 875 -18.56 48.63 -2.29
CA GLU A 875 -17.20 49.01 -2.70
C GLU A 875 -16.19 48.08 -2.01
N GLY A 876 -15.51 47.20 -2.75
CA GLY A 876 -14.52 46.22 -2.27
C GLY A 876 -15.05 44.77 -2.15
N PRO A 877 -14.15 43.84 -1.85
CA PRO A 877 -14.46 42.40 -1.88
C PRO A 877 -15.62 42.05 -0.94
N VAL A 878 -16.53 41.22 -1.42
CA VAL A 878 -17.65 40.66 -0.66
C VAL A 878 -17.58 39.16 -0.63
N THR A 879 -17.45 38.60 0.56
CA THR A 879 -17.40 37.15 0.79
C THR A 879 -18.80 36.63 1.17
N LEU A 880 -19.23 35.59 0.47
CA LEU A 880 -20.37 34.77 0.86
C LEU A 880 -19.80 33.54 1.59
N ASP A 881 -20.15 33.38 2.86
CA ASP A 881 -19.85 32.22 3.68
C ASP A 881 -21.13 31.42 3.88
N LEU A 882 -21.14 30.15 3.43
CA LEU A 882 -22.31 29.25 3.56
C LEU A 882 -22.39 28.60 4.94
N GLY A 883 -21.34 28.76 5.78
CA GLY A 883 -21.24 28.06 7.06
C GLY A 883 -21.08 26.55 6.84
N GLU A 884 -21.92 25.77 7.48
CA GLU A 884 -21.88 24.33 7.40
C GLU A 884 -22.74 23.78 6.26
N VAL A 885 -22.11 22.98 5.35
CA VAL A 885 -22.76 22.32 4.22
C VAL A 885 -22.46 20.81 4.27
N ARG A 886 -23.47 19.98 4.00
CA ARG A 886 -23.38 18.52 3.93
C ARG A 886 -23.93 18.02 2.58
N ASN A 887 -23.09 17.78 1.52
CA ASN A 887 -21.62 17.85 1.48
C ASN A 887 -21.11 18.79 0.38
N PHE A 888 -21.89 19.00 -0.70
CA PHE A 888 -21.49 19.73 -1.89
C PHE A 888 -22.43 20.92 -2.11
N ALA A 889 -21.89 22.05 -2.56
CA ALA A 889 -22.66 23.21 -2.87
C ALA A 889 -22.27 23.80 -4.25
N LYS A 890 -23.25 24.25 -5.00
CA LYS A 890 -23.06 25.06 -6.19
C LYS A 890 -23.79 26.40 -6.00
N VAL A 891 -23.07 27.49 -6.10
CA VAL A 891 -23.57 28.84 -5.81
C VAL A 891 -23.89 29.57 -7.09
N ARG A 892 -25.11 30.17 -7.16
CA ARG A 892 -25.48 31.12 -8.19
C ARG A 892 -25.97 32.41 -7.56
N VAL A 893 -25.60 33.52 -8.16
CA VAL A 893 -26.09 34.86 -7.79
C VAL A 893 -26.69 35.50 -9.01
N ASN A 894 -27.96 35.93 -8.91
CA ASN A 894 -28.71 36.55 -10.02
C ASN A 894 -28.67 35.69 -11.30
N GLY A 895 -28.82 34.35 -11.14
CA GLY A 895 -28.84 33.38 -12.25
C GLY A 895 -27.45 33.06 -12.82
N ARG A 896 -26.37 33.71 -12.39
CA ARG A 896 -25.01 33.44 -12.85
C ARG A 896 -24.30 32.49 -11.89
N GLU A 897 -23.64 31.47 -12.42
CA GLU A 897 -22.84 30.55 -11.64
C GLU A 897 -21.59 31.26 -11.10
N VAL A 898 -21.31 31.07 -9.81
CA VAL A 898 -20.17 31.65 -9.13
C VAL A 898 -19.08 30.59 -8.90
N VAL A 899 -19.45 29.50 -8.22
CA VAL A 899 -18.47 28.46 -7.82
C VAL A 899 -19.15 27.14 -7.42
N GLU A 900 -18.41 26.04 -7.55
CA GLU A 900 -18.69 24.77 -6.92
C GLU A 900 -17.80 24.60 -5.67
N LEU A 901 -18.40 24.32 -4.52
CA LEU A 901 -17.74 24.12 -3.23
C LEU A 901 -18.01 22.69 -2.76
N TRP A 902 -16.95 21.91 -2.59
CA TRP A 902 -17.03 20.50 -2.24
C TRP A 902 -16.25 20.11 -0.96
N ALA A 903 -15.56 21.08 -0.35
CA ALA A 903 -14.91 20.96 0.95
C ALA A 903 -14.85 22.31 1.64
N ALA A 904 -14.72 22.32 2.96
CA ALA A 904 -14.51 23.55 3.72
C ALA A 904 -13.17 24.23 3.35
N PRO A 905 -13.11 25.57 3.41
CA PRO A 905 -14.19 26.49 3.80
C PRO A 905 -15.22 26.71 2.66
N TYR A 906 -16.51 26.67 2.97
CA TYR A 906 -17.57 26.89 1.99
C TYR A 906 -17.78 28.40 1.79
N ARG A 907 -16.81 29.05 1.15
CA ARG A 907 -16.75 30.50 0.93
C ARG A 907 -16.42 30.84 -0.51
N CYS A 908 -17.00 31.94 -1.00
CA CYS A 908 -16.63 32.50 -2.29
C CYS A 908 -16.78 34.02 -2.32
N GLU A 909 -16.07 34.69 -3.23
CA GLU A 909 -16.29 36.09 -3.55
C GLU A 909 -17.48 36.23 -4.49
N VAL A 910 -18.36 37.22 -4.21
CA VAL A 910 -19.60 37.40 -4.96
C VAL A 910 -19.78 38.81 -5.53
N LEU A 911 -18.82 39.71 -5.28
CA LEU A 911 -18.93 41.14 -5.63
C LEU A 911 -19.36 41.38 -7.09
N GLU A 912 -18.73 40.69 -8.04
CA GLU A 912 -18.98 40.87 -9.47
C GLU A 912 -20.41 40.44 -9.92
N HIS A 913 -21.13 39.72 -9.08
CA HIS A 913 -22.46 39.19 -9.33
C HIS A 913 -23.56 39.97 -8.62
N LEU A 914 -23.21 40.93 -7.74
CA LEU A 914 -24.16 41.69 -6.93
C LEU A 914 -24.68 42.91 -7.69
N LEU A 915 -25.96 43.17 -7.51
CA LEU A 915 -26.68 44.32 -8.13
C LEU A 915 -27.16 45.27 -7.05
N SER A 916 -27.39 46.55 -7.45
CA SER A 916 -28.19 47.47 -6.63
C SER A 916 -29.66 47.05 -6.67
N GLY A 917 -30.34 47.12 -5.51
CA GLY A 917 -31.70 46.62 -5.36
C GLY A 917 -31.72 45.12 -4.99
N TRP A 918 -32.70 44.42 -5.53
CA TRP A 918 -32.93 43.01 -5.20
C TRP A 918 -31.92 42.08 -5.85
N ASN A 919 -31.39 41.17 -5.04
CA ASN A 919 -30.52 40.06 -5.45
C ASN A 919 -31.15 38.72 -5.09
N VAL A 920 -30.91 37.73 -5.94
CA VAL A 920 -31.34 36.34 -5.74
C VAL A 920 -30.10 35.45 -5.56
N LEU A 921 -30.01 34.79 -4.42
CA LEU A 921 -29.00 33.77 -4.15
C LEU A 921 -29.65 32.40 -4.30
N GLU A 922 -29.03 31.55 -5.12
CA GLU A 922 -29.42 30.14 -5.24
C GLU A 922 -28.22 29.27 -4.86
N ILE A 923 -28.48 28.30 -4.00
CA ILE A 923 -27.47 27.32 -3.54
C ILE A 923 -28.03 25.93 -3.81
N GLU A 924 -27.48 25.22 -4.79
CA GLU A 924 -27.71 23.77 -4.95
C GLU A 924 -26.89 23.05 -3.90
N VAL A 925 -27.52 22.21 -3.09
CA VAL A 925 -26.81 21.38 -2.10
C VAL A 925 -27.07 19.93 -2.42
N THR A 926 -25.98 19.16 -2.53
CA THR A 926 -26.03 17.73 -2.86
C THR A 926 -25.48 16.91 -1.69
N SER A 927 -26.24 15.90 -1.28
CA SER A 927 -25.84 14.91 -0.27
C SER A 927 -25.39 13.60 -0.92
N THR A 928 -24.86 12.68 -0.10
CA THR A 928 -24.47 11.34 -0.49
C THR A 928 -25.65 10.35 -0.52
N TRP A 929 -25.46 9.13 -1.04
CA TRP A 929 -26.49 8.10 -1.11
C TRP A 929 -26.86 7.47 0.22
N PHE A 930 -26.09 7.66 1.27
CA PHE A 930 -26.23 6.95 2.54
C PHE A 930 -27.67 6.92 3.08
N ASN A 931 -28.29 8.08 3.24
CA ASN A 931 -29.63 8.18 3.86
C ASN A 931 -30.70 7.43 3.05
N ARG A 932 -30.68 7.60 1.74
CA ARG A 932 -31.66 6.92 0.88
C ARG A 932 -31.49 5.41 0.90
N LEU A 933 -30.26 4.91 0.80
CA LEU A 933 -29.98 3.48 0.86
C LEU A 933 -30.37 2.90 2.22
N ALA A 934 -30.08 3.60 3.33
CA ALA A 934 -30.48 3.17 4.66
C ALA A 934 -32.01 3.03 4.80
N TYR A 935 -32.77 3.97 4.23
CA TYR A 935 -34.22 3.93 4.19
C TYR A 935 -34.74 2.79 3.30
N ASP A 936 -34.27 2.70 2.07
CA ASP A 936 -34.70 1.68 1.09
C ASP A 936 -34.42 0.27 1.58
N PHE A 937 -33.34 0.03 2.32
CA PHE A 937 -33.04 -1.27 2.92
C PHE A 937 -34.10 -1.73 3.92
N GLY A 938 -34.84 -0.81 4.53
CA GLY A 938 -36.02 -1.11 5.34
C GLY A 938 -37.25 -1.55 4.57
N LEU A 939 -37.27 -1.33 3.24
CA LEU A 939 -38.42 -1.60 2.38
C LEU A 939 -38.30 -2.95 1.63
N PRO A 940 -39.44 -3.56 1.27
CA PRO A 940 -39.46 -4.66 0.32
C PRO A 940 -38.76 -4.29 -0.99
N PRO A 941 -38.08 -5.25 -1.67
CA PRO A 941 -37.31 -4.96 -2.90
C PRO A 941 -38.08 -4.18 -3.97
N GLY A 942 -39.36 -4.51 -4.20
CA GLY A 942 -40.20 -3.85 -5.21
C GLY A 942 -40.64 -2.40 -4.87
N GLN A 943 -40.35 -1.93 -3.65
CA GLN A 943 -40.68 -0.56 -3.21
C GLN A 943 -39.42 0.33 -3.12
N ARG A 944 -38.24 -0.23 -3.35
CA ARG A 944 -36.96 0.50 -3.32
C ARG A 944 -36.81 1.36 -4.56
N LYS A 945 -36.33 2.58 -4.41
CA LYS A 945 -36.00 3.51 -5.50
C LYS A 945 -34.55 3.46 -5.92
N THR A 946 -33.71 2.83 -5.08
CA THR A 946 -32.28 2.63 -5.36
C THR A 946 -31.99 1.20 -5.81
N TRP A 947 -30.93 1.03 -6.57
CA TRP A 947 -30.40 -0.25 -6.97
C TRP A 947 -28.89 -0.30 -6.75
N THR A 948 -28.41 -1.35 -6.08
CA THR A 948 -26.99 -1.71 -5.99
C THR A 948 -26.84 -3.21 -6.22
N ILE A 949 -25.65 -3.63 -6.67
CA ILE A 949 -25.36 -5.06 -6.86
C ILE A 949 -25.45 -5.88 -5.57
N TRP A 950 -25.42 -5.24 -4.40
CA TRP A 950 -25.46 -5.88 -3.07
C TRP A 950 -26.87 -6.07 -2.51
N GLY A 951 -27.89 -5.59 -3.17
CA GLY A 951 -29.29 -5.70 -2.71
C GLY A 951 -29.84 -7.13 -2.69
N ARG A 952 -29.15 -8.08 -3.31
CA ARG A 952 -29.57 -9.50 -3.42
C ARG A 952 -28.74 -10.48 -2.62
N GLN A 953 -27.57 -10.09 -2.11
CA GLN A 953 -26.72 -11.00 -1.34
C GLN A 953 -27.07 -10.91 0.14
N ASP A 954 -27.07 -12.06 0.84
CA ASP A 954 -27.34 -12.19 2.28
C ASP A 954 -26.31 -11.45 3.17
N ARG A 955 -25.27 -10.91 2.59
CA ARG A 955 -24.26 -10.09 3.26
C ARG A 955 -24.56 -8.60 3.00
N GLN A 956 -25.20 -7.97 3.97
CA GLN A 956 -25.39 -6.53 3.97
C GLN A 956 -24.03 -5.83 4.10
N PRO A 957 -23.77 -4.76 3.34
CA PRO A 957 -22.67 -3.86 3.67
C PRO A 957 -22.81 -3.42 5.14
N PRO A 958 -21.74 -3.40 5.94
CA PRO A 958 -21.81 -3.05 7.36
C PRO A 958 -22.48 -1.70 7.64
N CYS A 959 -22.48 -0.82 6.65
CA CYS A 959 -23.02 0.53 6.69
C CYS A 959 -24.52 0.63 6.37
N LEU A 960 -25.12 -0.40 5.76
CA LEU A 960 -26.55 -0.42 5.39
C LEU A 960 -27.35 -1.31 6.34
N MET A 961 -27.02 -1.28 7.64
CA MET A 961 -27.75 -2.02 8.65
C MET A 961 -29.18 -1.49 8.78
N ARG A 962 -30.15 -2.40 8.88
CA ARG A 962 -31.54 -2.07 9.23
C ARG A 962 -31.54 -1.17 10.47
N GLY A 963 -32.12 0.03 10.37
CA GLY A 963 -32.19 0.96 11.46
C GLY A 963 -30.94 1.85 11.64
N ALA A 964 -30.10 1.96 10.63
CA ALA A 964 -29.02 2.95 10.62
C ALA A 964 -29.58 4.37 10.85
N GLU A 965 -28.97 5.11 11.76
CA GLU A 965 -29.33 6.51 11.99
C GLU A 965 -29.04 7.37 10.75
N LEU A 966 -30.03 8.18 10.35
CA LEU A 966 -29.88 9.08 9.22
C LEU A 966 -28.82 10.16 9.54
N ARG A 967 -27.92 10.36 8.61
CA ARG A 967 -26.88 11.39 8.72
C ARG A 967 -27.41 12.77 8.40
N GLU A 968 -26.74 13.78 8.92
CA GLU A 968 -27.02 15.16 8.57
C GLU A 968 -26.73 15.39 7.08
N SER A 969 -27.63 16.12 6.42
CA SER A 969 -27.53 16.49 5.00
C SER A 969 -28.20 17.82 4.74
N GLY A 970 -27.78 18.56 3.73
CA GLY A 970 -28.31 19.86 3.38
C GLY A 970 -27.48 21.06 3.79
N LEU A 971 -28.06 22.26 3.69
CA LEU A 971 -27.44 23.51 4.11
C LEU A 971 -27.81 23.78 5.58
N ILE A 972 -26.82 23.73 6.46
CA ILE A 972 -27.00 23.94 7.91
C ILE A 972 -26.72 25.40 8.26
N GLY A 973 -25.82 26.04 7.52
CA GLY A 973 -25.47 27.45 7.65
C GLY A 973 -24.66 27.79 8.92
N PRO A 974 -24.72 29.00 9.42
CA PRO A 974 -25.46 30.16 8.88
C PRO A 974 -24.84 30.68 7.57
N VAL A 975 -25.67 31.14 6.67
CA VAL A 975 -25.21 31.83 5.43
C VAL A 975 -25.03 33.31 5.73
N VAL A 976 -23.81 33.80 5.53
CA VAL A 976 -23.40 35.15 5.89
C VAL A 976 -22.75 35.86 4.69
N LEU A 977 -23.21 37.03 4.38
CA LEU A 977 -22.57 37.95 3.45
C LEU A 977 -21.71 38.95 4.27
N SER A 978 -20.42 38.99 4.04
CA SER A 978 -19.50 39.87 4.78
C SER A 978 -18.64 40.72 3.83
N ARG A 979 -18.30 41.95 4.31
CA ARG A 979 -17.55 42.95 3.56
C ARG A 979 -16.27 43.32 4.28
#